data_b257d71c5b9ec0ed484be1b2ec71c0ad
#
_entry.id   b257d71c5b9ec0ed484be1b2ec71c0ad
#
_cell.length_a   1.000
_cell.length_b   1.000
_cell.length_c   1.000
_cell.angle_alpha   90.00
_cell.angle_beta   90.00
_cell.angle_gamma   90.00
#
_symmetry.space_group_name_H-M   'P 1'
#
loop_
_entity.id
_entity.type
_entity.pdbx_description
1 polymer ?
#
loop_
_entity_poly.entity_id
_entity_poly.type
_entity_poly.pdbx_seq_one_letter_code
_entity_poly.pdbx_strand_id
1 'polypeptide(L)'
;MQFEKIFIVAENAIELKALEYFTTELKKRNVTILQDKTNTLNVIFKQDNSLKDNDCYNIVFSNNTFTFSAKSIRGLIFAYSHFLRKCEFKDGKIILTKDISGTYIPEKKIRGHQVGYRTTPNTYDAWDYDQYFEYYLDMMAFTTNTCEHIPYEKGMSNRNCLMKYDEEEFLIEASRLADTVDMDVSLWHPNSDNETLEEAVNKRRELYKKVPRIDYLFIPGGDPGEYYADEFIKRTKAISKVLKENHKNAKVYPSAQAPHKYHDWGDALIKELEKEPEEIDGLIMGPNHAFPMHELRAKTPQKYPMRFYPDITHNVRCEYPVHFLNDDWHYAFASTLSRESVNPRPVEFSTLHRLYSHYTIGSVSYSEGVHDDVNKMVWSLLEFDENYPLREAVSDYVRYFFFGTDTEYLTDAILGLEKNWDGNPLNNPSINNTYKAFWELRYDYPVLADNWRFLLLYFRACCDALVLDRIKFENSLIEEAKYYLKKSDIKKAKEILNTDFPKWYKDLHNEIFDLGETLFNLIGIQLDVEHYHTDGWERGATLDTVDRPITDKLWLLNRISYCESLPENEQSGFITRLLNRNSVKSDEYYYSVALHELVSLGVKQDGEFYINFQGDRPTNNGSLPMSMLKVYDHFSFRANLGGFSDCDYSLTVIYKDHSTENTHQRITANGFTVYEGTSFGGERNSQFDKEMLSEGFFSATYRIPKEFFINGTLDLLIIEETKGIEICEFFIKKAQ
;
A
#
# COMPACT_ATOMS: atom_id res chain seq x y z
N MET A 1 -21.78 7.52 31.58
CA MET A 1 -22.57 8.76 31.86
C MET A 1 -23.14 9.25 30.54
N GLN A 2 -24.34 9.85 30.58
CA GLN A 2 -25.02 10.30 29.36
C GLN A 2 -25.43 11.78 29.53
N PHE A 3 -25.21 12.58 28.48
CA PHE A 3 -25.54 14.00 28.46
C PHE A 3 -26.28 14.34 27.17
N GLU A 4 -27.30 15.19 27.23
CA GLU A 4 -28.10 15.61 26.07
C GLU A 4 -27.62 16.97 25.52
N LYS A 5 -26.93 17.74 26.33
CA LYS A 5 -26.50 19.12 26.02
C LYS A 5 -25.13 19.39 26.60
N ILE A 6 -24.41 20.29 25.95
CA ILE A 6 -23.09 20.70 26.33
C ILE A 6 -23.00 22.24 26.42
N PHE A 7 -22.25 22.77 27.41
CA PHE A 7 -21.87 24.16 27.51
C PHE A 7 -20.36 24.28 27.44
N ILE A 8 -19.82 25.20 26.63
CA ILE A 8 -18.40 25.30 26.35
C ILE A 8 -17.89 26.70 26.70
N VAL A 9 -16.71 26.75 27.32
CA VAL A 9 -16.04 28.02 27.75
C VAL A 9 -14.64 28.09 27.16
N ALA A 10 -14.28 29.25 26.63
CA ALA A 10 -12.95 29.60 26.16
C ALA A 10 -12.75 31.13 26.37
N GLU A 11 -11.54 31.56 26.69
CA GLU A 11 -11.26 32.95 27.08
C GLU A 11 -10.29 33.68 26.14
N ASN A 12 -9.23 33.00 25.67
CA ASN A 12 -8.24 33.62 24.78
C ASN A 12 -8.38 33.16 23.32
N ALA A 13 -7.62 33.78 22.42
CA ALA A 13 -7.72 33.51 20.97
C ALA A 13 -7.46 32.05 20.57
N ILE A 14 -6.51 31.35 21.22
CA ILE A 14 -6.19 29.97 20.97
C ILE A 14 -7.34 29.03 21.40
N GLU A 15 -7.88 29.29 22.59
CA GLU A 15 -9.01 28.58 23.17
C GLU A 15 -10.29 28.78 22.35
N LEU A 16 -10.57 30.01 21.91
CA LEU A 16 -11.72 30.33 21.06
C LEU A 16 -11.65 29.62 19.71
N LYS A 17 -10.46 29.52 19.14
CA LYS A 17 -10.27 28.81 17.88
C LYS A 17 -10.46 27.29 18.04
N ALA A 18 -9.95 26.72 19.12
CA ALA A 18 -10.20 25.30 19.44
C ALA A 18 -11.70 25.04 19.71
N LEU A 19 -12.39 25.96 20.40
CA LEU A 19 -13.84 25.92 20.61
C LEU A 19 -14.61 25.94 19.29
N GLU A 20 -14.21 26.75 18.33
CA GLU A 20 -14.84 26.81 17.00
C GLU A 20 -14.79 25.46 16.29
N TYR A 21 -13.61 24.85 16.23
CA TYR A 21 -13.45 23.52 15.60
C TYR A 21 -14.23 22.43 16.36
N PHE A 22 -14.14 22.40 17.68
CA PHE A 22 -14.90 21.47 18.50
C PHE A 22 -16.42 21.64 18.33
N THR A 23 -16.90 22.87 18.26
CA THR A 23 -18.31 23.19 18.02
C THR A 23 -18.78 22.65 16.65
N THR A 24 -17.94 22.77 15.62
CA THR A 24 -18.22 22.21 14.30
C THR A 24 -18.38 20.69 14.36
N GLU A 25 -17.47 20.01 15.04
CA GLU A 25 -17.53 18.57 15.23
C GLU A 25 -18.76 18.10 16.03
N LEU A 26 -19.15 18.83 17.06
CA LEU A 26 -20.36 18.55 17.83
C LEU A 26 -21.64 18.76 17.02
N LYS A 27 -21.67 19.77 16.14
CA LYS A 27 -22.81 20.00 15.23
C LYS A 27 -22.96 18.84 14.21
N LYS A 28 -21.86 18.34 13.65
CA LYS A 28 -21.89 17.16 12.79
C LYS A 28 -22.57 15.96 13.51
N ARG A 29 -22.41 15.85 14.83
CA ARG A 29 -22.98 14.80 15.70
C ARG A 29 -24.35 15.14 16.29
N ASN A 30 -25.00 16.20 15.81
CA ASN A 30 -26.29 16.69 16.28
C ASN A 30 -26.35 17.01 17.79
N VAL A 31 -25.23 17.34 18.42
CA VAL A 31 -25.17 17.69 19.85
C VAL A 31 -25.69 19.11 20.07
N THR A 32 -26.60 19.29 21.03
CA THR A 32 -27.11 20.62 21.40
C THR A 32 -26.10 21.39 22.25
N ILE A 33 -25.67 22.58 21.76
CA ILE A 33 -24.74 23.47 22.46
C ILE A 33 -25.52 24.58 23.09
N LEU A 34 -25.31 24.81 24.40
CA LEU A 34 -26.01 25.86 25.20
C LEU A 34 -25.20 27.14 25.22
N GLN A 35 -25.92 28.28 25.37
CA GLN A 35 -25.30 29.60 25.57
C GLN A 35 -25.00 29.91 27.05
N ASP A 36 -25.75 29.31 27.96
CA ASP A 36 -25.61 29.54 29.39
C ASP A 36 -25.31 28.25 30.16
N LYS A 37 -24.54 28.37 31.24
CA LYS A 37 -24.20 27.28 32.14
C LYS A 37 -25.45 26.78 32.88
N THR A 38 -25.79 25.52 32.66
CA THR A 38 -26.88 24.83 33.33
C THR A 38 -26.36 23.53 33.92
N ASN A 39 -27.25 22.72 34.54
CA ASN A 39 -26.89 21.40 35.03
C ASN A 39 -26.71 20.37 33.86
N THR A 40 -25.64 20.56 33.09
CA THR A 40 -25.30 19.79 31.87
C THR A 40 -23.81 19.47 31.86
N LEU A 41 -23.34 18.82 30.79
CA LEU A 41 -21.91 18.65 30.54
C LEU A 41 -21.28 20.02 30.25
N ASN A 42 -20.21 20.37 30.96
CA ASN A 42 -19.44 21.57 30.69
C ASN A 42 -18.09 21.15 30.08
N VAL A 43 -17.57 21.99 29.18
CA VAL A 43 -16.21 21.86 28.64
C VAL A 43 -15.53 23.22 28.79
N ILE A 44 -14.33 23.22 29.34
CA ILE A 44 -13.47 24.39 29.49
C ILE A 44 -12.19 24.15 28.71
N PHE A 45 -11.91 24.99 27.75
CA PHE A 45 -10.60 25.07 27.11
C PHE A 45 -9.68 25.95 27.94
N LYS A 46 -8.43 25.51 28.11
CA LYS A 46 -7.44 26.28 28.92
C LYS A 46 -6.06 26.18 28.29
N GLN A 47 -5.47 27.33 27.98
CA GLN A 47 -4.05 27.36 27.63
C GLN A 47 -3.20 27.17 28.89
N ASP A 48 -2.25 26.20 28.84
CA ASP A 48 -1.36 25.88 29.95
C ASP A 48 0.09 25.82 29.48
N ASN A 49 0.84 26.89 29.70
CA ASN A 49 2.23 27.02 29.31
C ASN A 49 3.20 26.17 30.17
N SER A 50 2.72 25.49 31.21
CA SER A 50 3.55 24.61 32.05
C SER A 50 3.76 23.23 31.45
N LEU A 51 2.95 22.86 30.44
CA LEU A 51 3.11 21.57 29.74
C LEU A 51 4.41 21.55 28.92
N LYS A 52 4.97 20.35 28.78
CA LYS A 52 6.30 20.12 28.24
C LYS A 52 6.52 20.69 26.83
N ASP A 53 5.60 20.43 25.92
CA ASP A 53 5.66 20.86 24.52
C ASP A 53 4.26 21.08 23.94
N ASN A 54 4.19 21.42 22.64
CA ASN A 54 2.93 21.74 21.96
C ASN A 54 2.02 20.54 21.75
N ASP A 55 2.56 19.32 21.81
CA ASP A 55 1.85 18.06 21.56
C ASP A 55 1.24 17.46 22.84
N CYS A 56 1.71 17.95 24.01
CA CYS A 56 1.20 17.50 25.30
C CYS A 56 -0.16 18.12 25.61
N TYR A 57 -1.05 17.35 26.17
CA TYR A 57 -2.33 17.84 26.67
C TYR A 57 -2.77 17.13 27.94
N ASN A 58 -3.66 17.79 28.67
CA ASN A 58 -4.24 17.27 29.90
C ASN A 58 -5.77 17.31 29.81
N ILE A 59 -6.42 16.25 30.25
CA ILE A 59 -7.87 16.14 30.37
C ILE A 59 -8.21 15.88 31.83
N VAL A 60 -9.06 16.71 32.42
CA VAL A 60 -9.57 16.53 33.78
C VAL A 60 -11.09 16.50 33.73
N PHE A 61 -11.69 15.45 34.29
CA PHE A 61 -13.14 15.38 34.45
C PHE A 61 -13.52 15.45 35.94
N SER A 62 -14.31 16.47 36.32
CA SER A 62 -14.82 16.64 37.67
C SER A 62 -16.13 17.42 37.64
N ASN A 63 -17.10 17.00 38.46
CA ASN A 63 -18.39 17.72 38.61
C ASN A 63 -19.08 18.03 37.26
N ASN A 64 -19.20 17.03 36.38
CA ASN A 64 -19.76 17.16 35.03
C ASN A 64 -19.02 18.20 34.16
N THR A 65 -17.76 18.47 34.45
CA THR A 65 -16.94 19.42 33.70
C THR A 65 -15.67 18.76 33.22
N PHE A 66 -15.44 18.78 31.90
CA PHE A 66 -14.14 18.50 31.30
C PHE A 66 -13.34 19.80 31.24
N THR A 67 -12.10 19.74 31.63
CA THR A 67 -11.10 20.77 31.35
C THR A 67 -10.06 20.20 30.40
N PHE A 68 -9.96 20.75 29.20
CA PHE A 68 -8.93 20.43 28.21
C PHE A 68 -7.84 21.48 28.29
N SER A 69 -6.64 21.09 28.68
CA SER A 69 -5.51 21.98 28.83
C SER A 69 -4.36 21.61 27.90
N ALA A 70 -3.81 22.59 27.20
CA ALA A 70 -2.64 22.41 26.33
C ALA A 70 -1.85 23.70 26.17
N LYS A 71 -0.60 23.61 25.72
CA LYS A 71 0.26 24.76 25.49
C LYS A 71 -0.11 25.52 24.21
N SER A 72 -0.54 24.84 23.17
CA SER A 72 -0.86 25.39 21.85
C SER A 72 -2.24 24.93 21.37
N ILE A 73 -2.69 25.51 20.25
CA ILE A 73 -3.92 25.07 19.58
C ILE A 73 -3.84 23.60 19.17
N ARG A 74 -2.68 23.09 18.73
CA ARG A 74 -2.45 21.70 18.37
C ARG A 74 -2.81 20.75 19.51
N GLY A 75 -2.28 21.01 20.70
CA GLY A 75 -2.58 20.20 21.89
C GLY A 75 -4.05 20.29 22.32
N LEU A 76 -4.72 21.43 22.16
CA LEU A 76 -6.16 21.54 22.41
C LEU A 76 -6.99 20.75 21.40
N ILE A 77 -6.57 20.72 20.11
CA ILE A 77 -7.18 19.87 19.08
C ILE A 77 -7.03 18.40 19.46
N PHE A 78 -5.85 17.96 19.89
CA PHE A 78 -5.64 16.60 20.36
C PHE A 78 -6.52 16.24 21.55
N ALA A 79 -6.67 17.17 22.51
CA ALA A 79 -7.47 16.94 23.71
C ALA A 79 -8.97 16.74 23.41
N TYR A 80 -9.59 17.67 22.66
CA TYR A 80 -11.00 17.51 22.33
C TYR A 80 -11.26 16.33 21.37
N SER A 81 -10.34 16.07 20.47
CA SER A 81 -10.44 14.93 19.57
C SER A 81 -10.31 13.60 20.32
N HIS A 82 -9.44 13.53 21.34
CA HIS A 82 -9.40 12.40 22.24
C HIS A 82 -10.76 12.16 22.90
N PHE A 83 -11.41 13.22 23.41
CA PHE A 83 -12.76 13.14 23.95
C PHE A 83 -13.75 12.59 22.90
N LEU A 84 -13.72 13.11 21.66
CA LEU A 84 -14.61 12.66 20.59
C LEU A 84 -14.40 11.18 20.22
N ARG A 85 -13.16 10.70 20.18
CA ARG A 85 -12.84 9.29 19.91
C ARG A 85 -13.27 8.34 21.04
N LYS A 86 -13.41 8.83 22.27
CA LYS A 86 -13.74 8.03 23.47
C LYS A 86 -15.19 8.14 23.91
N CYS A 87 -15.97 8.99 23.27
CA CYS A 87 -17.40 9.08 23.48
C CYS A 87 -18.16 8.38 22.35
N GLU A 88 -19.32 7.81 22.67
CA GLU A 88 -20.32 7.44 21.69
C GLU A 88 -21.32 8.60 21.55
N PHE A 89 -21.81 8.78 20.32
CA PHE A 89 -22.80 9.80 20.00
C PHE A 89 -24.04 9.10 19.41
N LYS A 90 -25.16 9.17 20.09
CA LYS A 90 -26.40 8.56 19.64
C LYS A 90 -27.58 9.49 19.87
N ASP A 91 -28.36 9.76 18.85
CA ASP A 91 -29.55 10.63 18.90
C ASP A 91 -29.23 12.03 19.51
N GLY A 92 -28.08 12.61 19.16
CA GLY A 92 -27.60 13.88 19.68
C GLY A 92 -27.13 13.85 21.15
N LYS A 93 -27.02 12.67 21.74
CA LYS A 93 -26.54 12.47 23.12
C LYS A 93 -25.08 12.07 23.14
N ILE A 94 -24.36 12.57 24.14
CA ILE A 94 -22.95 12.21 24.41
C ILE A 94 -22.97 11.10 25.47
N ILE A 95 -22.37 9.96 25.16
CA ILE A 95 -22.26 8.81 26.06
C ILE A 95 -20.79 8.57 26.40
N LEU A 96 -20.41 8.88 27.63
CA LEU A 96 -19.09 8.62 28.14
C LEU A 96 -19.02 7.22 28.76
N THR A 97 -18.27 6.34 28.17
CA THR A 97 -18.16 4.92 28.57
C THR A 97 -17.08 4.68 29.62
N LYS A 98 -15.99 5.47 29.59
CA LYS A 98 -14.88 5.38 30.53
C LYS A 98 -14.34 6.76 30.93
N ASP A 99 -13.61 6.82 32.03
CA ASP A 99 -12.85 8.01 32.42
C ASP A 99 -11.63 8.17 31.49
N ILE A 100 -11.47 9.38 30.98
CA ILE A 100 -10.35 9.78 30.11
C ILE A 100 -9.49 10.85 30.76
N SER A 101 -9.60 11.06 32.06
CA SER A 101 -8.76 12.02 32.77
C SER A 101 -7.31 11.55 32.77
N GLY A 102 -6.39 12.46 32.46
CA GLY A 102 -4.96 12.14 32.41
C GLY A 102 -4.14 13.22 31.72
N THR A 103 -2.83 13.08 31.87
CA THR A 103 -1.85 13.87 31.11
C THR A 103 -1.29 13.00 30.00
N TYR A 104 -1.37 13.47 28.77
CA TYR A 104 -1.02 12.77 27.56
C TYR A 104 0.22 13.39 26.94
N ILE A 105 1.26 12.58 26.80
CA ILE A 105 2.58 12.98 26.28
C ILE A 105 2.94 11.99 25.18
N PRO A 106 3.19 12.45 23.95
CA PRO A 106 3.55 11.58 22.85
C PRO A 106 4.93 10.94 23.05
N GLU A 107 5.07 9.69 22.64
CA GLU A 107 6.35 9.00 22.66
C GLU A 107 7.25 9.43 21.49
N LYS A 108 6.66 9.62 20.31
CA LYS A 108 7.39 10.05 19.12
C LYS A 108 7.20 11.54 18.86
N LYS A 109 8.31 12.20 18.54
CA LYS A 109 8.34 13.64 18.28
C LYS A 109 7.68 14.01 16.95
N ILE A 110 7.88 13.20 15.90
CA ILE A 110 7.37 13.42 14.55
C ILE A 110 6.33 12.35 14.27
N ARG A 111 5.12 12.76 13.92
CA ARG A 111 3.99 11.90 13.59
C ARG A 111 3.29 12.49 12.39
N GLY A 112 3.63 12.00 11.20
CA GLY A 112 3.22 12.69 9.98
C GLY A 112 2.87 11.78 8.82
N HIS A 113 2.28 12.41 7.80
CA HIS A 113 1.94 11.76 6.55
C HIS A 113 2.20 12.71 5.37
N GLN A 114 2.56 12.14 4.22
CA GLN A 114 2.56 12.90 2.98
C GLN A 114 1.12 13.19 2.55
N VAL A 115 0.87 14.43 2.19
CA VAL A 115 -0.40 14.93 1.65
C VAL A 115 -0.12 16.04 0.65
N GLY A 116 -0.96 16.20 -0.36
CA GLY A 116 -0.79 17.29 -1.33
C GLY A 116 -0.54 16.81 -2.74
N TYR A 117 -0.26 17.75 -3.62
CA TYR A 117 -0.05 17.47 -5.04
C TYR A 117 1.11 16.50 -5.25
N ARG A 118 0.86 15.56 -6.16
CA ARG A 118 1.83 14.55 -6.56
C ARG A 118 1.92 14.49 -8.08
N THR A 119 3.03 13.95 -8.57
CA THR A 119 3.22 13.73 -10.00
C THR A 119 2.50 12.48 -10.51
N THR A 120 2.14 11.59 -9.60
CA THR A 120 1.32 10.40 -9.85
C THR A 120 0.04 10.54 -9.03
N PRO A 121 -0.98 11.25 -9.56
CA PRO A 121 -2.15 11.62 -8.78
C PRO A 121 -3.03 10.43 -8.43
N ASN A 122 -3.64 10.50 -7.27
CA ASN A 122 -4.73 9.62 -6.86
C ASN A 122 -5.91 10.47 -6.35
N THR A 123 -5.88 10.98 -5.12
CA THR A 123 -7.02 11.74 -4.55
C THR A 123 -6.70 13.21 -4.38
N TYR A 124 -5.53 13.52 -3.82
CA TYR A 124 -5.18 14.86 -3.36
C TYR A 124 -5.20 15.93 -4.46
N ASP A 125 -4.88 15.58 -5.71
CA ASP A 125 -4.80 16.52 -6.81
C ASP A 125 -6.17 17.14 -7.16
N ALA A 126 -7.27 16.45 -6.86
CA ALA A 126 -8.63 16.91 -7.12
C ALA A 126 -9.19 17.84 -6.05
N TRP A 127 -8.52 17.96 -4.91
CA TRP A 127 -9.05 18.67 -3.74
C TRP A 127 -8.91 20.19 -3.82
N ASP A 128 -9.80 20.89 -3.12
CA ASP A 128 -9.67 22.31 -2.82
C ASP A 128 -9.07 22.54 -1.41
N TYR A 129 -8.82 23.81 -1.09
CA TYR A 129 -8.22 24.19 0.19
C TYR A 129 -9.06 23.79 1.40
N ASP A 130 -10.39 23.82 1.30
CA ASP A 130 -11.27 23.44 2.40
C ASP A 130 -11.17 21.93 2.68
N GLN A 131 -11.12 21.10 1.63
CA GLN A 131 -10.93 19.65 1.75
C GLN A 131 -9.56 19.32 2.38
N TYR A 132 -8.49 20.02 1.96
CA TYR A 132 -7.17 19.87 2.59
C TYR A 132 -7.19 20.25 4.05
N PHE A 133 -7.80 21.38 4.38
CA PHE A 133 -7.85 21.86 5.77
C PHE A 133 -8.68 20.93 6.66
N GLU A 134 -9.83 20.44 6.18
CA GLU A 134 -10.63 19.44 6.89
C GLU A 134 -9.81 18.16 7.12
N TYR A 135 -9.06 17.71 6.12
CA TYR A 135 -8.24 16.51 6.25
C TYR A 135 -7.07 16.71 7.24
N TYR A 136 -6.49 17.91 7.33
CA TYR A 136 -5.49 18.20 8.37
C TYR A 136 -6.11 18.08 9.78
N LEU A 137 -7.32 18.59 9.99
CA LEU A 137 -8.01 18.45 11.26
C LEU A 137 -8.35 16.98 11.57
N ASP A 138 -8.74 16.20 10.56
CA ASP A 138 -9.01 14.78 10.69
C ASP A 138 -7.74 13.99 11.08
N MET A 139 -6.61 14.26 10.44
CA MET A 139 -5.33 13.66 10.82
C MET A 139 -4.91 14.08 12.24
N MET A 140 -5.06 15.37 12.59
CA MET A 140 -4.79 15.86 13.93
C MET A 140 -5.71 15.23 14.98
N ALA A 141 -6.94 14.87 14.61
CA ALA A 141 -7.83 14.14 15.50
C ALA A 141 -7.26 12.78 15.92
N PHE A 142 -6.29 12.24 15.18
CA PHE A 142 -5.54 11.03 15.51
C PHE A 142 -4.08 11.32 15.89
N THR A 143 -3.83 12.55 16.35
CA THR A 143 -2.54 13.01 16.91
C THR A 143 -1.41 13.23 15.90
N THR A 144 -1.69 13.23 14.60
CA THR A 144 -0.74 13.68 13.58
C THR A 144 -0.33 15.13 13.86
N ASN A 145 0.98 15.41 13.81
CA ASN A 145 1.51 16.75 14.05
C ASN A 145 2.29 17.32 12.86
N THR A 146 2.51 16.55 11.82
CA THR A 146 3.34 16.92 10.67
C THR A 146 2.66 16.54 9.36
N CYS A 147 2.53 17.48 8.43
CA CYS A 147 2.20 17.19 7.04
C CYS A 147 3.43 17.36 6.15
N GLU A 148 3.60 16.47 5.15
CA GLU A 148 4.70 16.57 4.20
C GLU A 148 4.17 16.80 2.80
N HIS A 149 4.68 17.85 2.15
CA HIS A 149 4.33 18.23 0.79
C HIS A 149 5.49 18.01 -0.17
N ILE A 150 5.17 17.78 -1.43
CA ILE A 150 6.12 17.69 -2.52
C ILE A 150 6.08 19.02 -3.26
N PRO A 151 7.16 19.82 -3.27
CA PRO A 151 7.28 20.94 -4.15
C PRO A 151 7.33 20.43 -5.60
N TYR A 152 6.33 20.79 -6.37
CA TYR A 152 6.29 20.43 -7.78
C TYR A 152 7.31 21.24 -8.56
N GLU A 153 8.13 20.59 -9.37
CA GLU A 153 9.00 21.24 -10.33
C GLU A 153 8.41 21.12 -11.74
N LYS A 154 8.25 22.26 -12.38
CA LYS A 154 7.72 22.36 -13.75
C LYS A 154 8.53 21.45 -14.68
N GLY A 155 7.89 20.42 -15.22
CA GLY A 155 8.50 19.43 -16.12
C GLY A 155 8.86 18.09 -15.50
N MET A 156 8.61 17.85 -14.21
CA MET A 156 8.87 16.53 -13.58
C MET A 156 7.85 15.46 -13.99
N SER A 157 6.63 15.82 -14.38
CA SER A 157 5.63 14.90 -14.96
C SER A 157 4.46 15.64 -15.58
N ASN A 158 3.54 14.91 -16.16
CA ASN A 158 2.30 15.46 -16.68
C ASN A 158 1.42 15.95 -15.51
N ARG A 159 1.07 17.24 -15.53
CA ARG A 159 0.12 17.81 -14.59
C ARG A 159 -1.24 17.11 -14.75
N ASN A 160 -1.82 16.65 -13.63
CA ASN A 160 -3.16 16.10 -13.65
C ASN A 160 -4.20 17.19 -13.98
N CYS A 161 -5.15 16.86 -14.84
CA CYS A 161 -6.22 17.79 -15.26
C CYS A 161 -7.17 18.17 -14.11
N LEU A 162 -7.18 17.42 -13.01
CA LEU A 162 -8.00 17.68 -11.82
C LEU A 162 -7.38 18.72 -10.87
N MET A 163 -6.09 19.04 -11.01
CA MET A 163 -5.42 20.05 -10.20
C MET A 163 -6.06 21.41 -10.37
N LYS A 164 -6.58 21.96 -9.26
CA LYS A 164 -7.33 23.22 -9.26
C LYS A 164 -6.42 24.46 -9.21
N TYR A 165 -5.23 24.32 -8.62
CA TYR A 165 -4.33 25.45 -8.33
C TYR A 165 -2.99 25.26 -9.02
N ASP A 166 -2.21 26.34 -9.14
CA ASP A 166 -0.80 26.29 -9.47
C ASP A 166 -0.02 25.62 -8.32
N GLU A 167 0.98 24.83 -8.64
CA GLU A 167 1.68 23.99 -7.66
C GLU A 167 2.42 24.81 -6.59
N GLU A 168 3.03 25.95 -6.98
CA GLU A 168 3.69 26.86 -6.03
C GLU A 168 2.66 27.57 -5.16
N GLU A 169 1.56 28.06 -5.76
CA GLU A 169 0.45 28.68 -5.03
C GLU A 169 -0.15 27.69 -4.03
N PHE A 170 -0.40 26.46 -4.47
CA PHE A 170 -0.91 25.39 -3.61
C PHE A 170 0.00 25.16 -2.40
N LEU A 171 1.32 25.00 -2.61
CA LEU A 171 2.27 24.75 -1.52
C LEU A 171 2.29 25.89 -0.50
N ILE A 172 2.27 27.14 -0.96
CA ILE A 172 2.24 28.33 -0.10
C ILE A 172 0.98 28.31 0.78
N GLU A 173 -0.18 28.09 0.18
CA GLU A 173 -1.46 28.08 0.88
C GLU A 173 -1.58 26.87 1.81
N ALA A 174 -1.18 25.66 1.38
CA ALA A 174 -1.16 24.47 2.21
C ALA A 174 -0.30 24.64 3.46
N SER A 175 0.90 25.26 3.31
CA SER A 175 1.75 25.61 4.44
C SER A 175 1.08 26.64 5.38
N ARG A 176 0.39 27.64 4.83
CA ARG A 176 -0.36 28.63 5.63
C ARG A 176 -1.50 27.97 6.40
N LEU A 177 -2.26 27.07 5.78
CA LEU A 177 -3.34 26.33 6.45
C LEU A 177 -2.79 25.48 7.60
N ALA A 178 -1.71 24.75 7.40
CA ALA A 178 -1.05 23.95 8.43
C ALA A 178 -0.60 24.83 9.62
N ASP A 179 0.00 26.00 9.35
CA ASP A 179 0.43 26.94 10.39
C ASP A 179 -0.74 27.46 11.24
N THR A 180 -1.94 27.60 10.66
CA THR A 180 -3.12 28.06 11.42
C THR A 180 -3.53 27.13 12.56
N VAL A 181 -3.18 25.87 12.50
CA VAL A 181 -3.47 24.84 13.52
C VAL A 181 -2.21 24.33 14.23
N ASP A 182 -1.10 25.02 14.03
CA ASP A 182 0.22 24.66 14.57
C ASP A 182 0.69 23.25 14.13
N MET A 183 0.36 22.83 12.89
CA MET A 183 0.87 21.61 12.30
C MET A 183 2.23 21.89 11.67
N ASP A 184 3.21 21.03 11.93
CA ASP A 184 4.54 21.15 11.36
C ASP A 184 4.51 20.83 9.85
N VAL A 185 5.28 21.59 9.07
CA VAL A 185 5.37 21.43 7.62
C VAL A 185 6.71 20.81 7.24
N SER A 186 6.66 19.65 6.60
CA SER A 186 7.80 18.99 5.98
C SER A 186 7.72 19.14 4.45
N LEU A 187 8.87 19.31 3.81
CA LEU A 187 8.97 19.27 2.34
C LEU A 187 9.82 18.08 1.93
N TRP A 188 9.26 17.20 1.10
CA TRP A 188 10.01 16.18 0.38
C TRP A 188 10.51 16.78 -0.94
N HIS A 189 11.77 17.21 -0.98
CA HIS A 189 12.31 18.00 -2.09
C HIS A 189 13.59 17.36 -2.65
N PRO A 190 13.47 16.50 -3.68
CA PRO A 190 14.59 15.78 -4.27
C PRO A 190 15.55 16.69 -5.00
N ASN A 191 16.76 16.19 -5.28
CA ASN A 191 17.67 16.78 -6.24
C ASN A 191 17.26 16.34 -7.65
N SER A 192 17.33 17.26 -8.61
CA SER A 192 17.20 16.94 -10.03
C SER A 192 18.57 16.55 -10.60
N ASP A 193 18.62 15.48 -11.39
CA ASP A 193 19.89 14.98 -11.98
C ASP A 193 20.47 15.91 -13.04
N ASN A 194 19.68 16.82 -13.58
CA ASN A 194 20.06 17.72 -14.67
C ASN A 194 20.32 19.15 -14.23
N GLU A 195 20.37 19.43 -12.91
CA GLU A 195 20.62 20.77 -12.38
C GLU A 195 22.02 20.90 -11.76
N THR A 196 22.66 22.03 -12.00
CA THR A 196 23.89 22.38 -11.29
C THR A 196 23.59 22.71 -9.82
N LEU A 197 24.59 22.65 -8.96
CA LEU A 197 24.44 23.05 -7.55
C LEU A 197 23.94 24.49 -7.39
N GLU A 198 24.40 25.42 -8.25
CA GLU A 198 23.99 26.82 -8.21
C GLU A 198 22.51 26.98 -8.59
N GLU A 199 22.06 26.28 -9.62
CA GLU A 199 20.64 26.27 -10.02
C GLU A 199 19.75 25.68 -8.89
N ALA A 200 20.16 24.53 -8.34
CA ALA A 200 19.48 23.89 -7.22
C ALA A 200 19.29 24.84 -6.02
N VAL A 201 20.35 25.53 -5.65
CA VAL A 201 20.37 26.51 -4.54
C VAL A 201 19.48 27.71 -4.83
N ASN A 202 19.57 28.29 -6.05
CA ASN A 202 18.81 29.49 -6.41
C ASN A 202 17.29 29.21 -6.50
N LYS A 203 16.89 28.11 -7.13
CA LYS A 203 15.47 27.70 -7.19
C LYS A 203 14.87 27.55 -5.78
N ARG A 204 15.58 26.82 -4.92
CA ARG A 204 15.13 26.57 -3.55
C ARG A 204 15.10 27.83 -2.70
N ARG A 205 16.03 28.74 -2.88
CA ARG A 205 16.02 30.06 -2.19
C ARG A 205 14.76 30.86 -2.51
N GLU A 206 14.37 30.93 -3.78
CA GLU A 206 13.17 31.65 -4.21
C GLU A 206 11.89 31.01 -3.67
N LEU A 207 11.81 29.66 -3.71
CA LEU A 207 10.66 28.94 -3.17
C LEU A 207 10.55 29.07 -1.66
N TYR A 208 11.63 28.75 -0.92
CA TYR A 208 11.59 28.73 0.55
C TYR A 208 11.34 30.12 1.16
N LYS A 209 11.67 31.19 0.47
CA LYS A 209 11.33 32.54 0.87
C LYS A 209 9.82 32.83 0.84
N LYS A 210 9.07 32.14 -0.06
CA LYS A 210 7.63 32.35 -0.25
C LYS A 210 6.79 31.47 0.66
N VAL A 211 7.26 30.28 1.02
CA VAL A 211 6.54 29.34 1.87
C VAL A 211 6.50 29.83 3.32
N PRO A 212 5.33 30.02 3.94
CA PRO A 212 5.21 30.63 5.27
C PRO A 212 5.89 29.86 6.39
N ARG A 213 5.79 28.52 6.38
CA ARG A 213 6.32 27.64 7.42
C ARG A 213 6.99 26.41 6.78
N ILE A 214 8.22 26.13 7.18
CA ILE A 214 8.93 24.87 6.88
C ILE A 214 9.67 24.48 8.18
N ASP A 215 9.28 23.36 8.76
CA ASP A 215 9.91 22.81 9.98
C ASP A 215 10.92 21.71 9.64
N TYR A 216 10.66 20.96 8.57
CA TYR A 216 11.50 19.86 8.15
C TYR A 216 11.74 19.90 6.63
N LEU A 217 12.93 19.48 6.23
CA LEU A 217 13.27 19.24 4.82
C LEU A 217 13.81 17.82 4.67
N PHE A 218 13.11 17.02 3.87
CA PHE A 218 13.52 15.70 3.44
C PHE A 218 14.17 15.78 2.06
N ILE A 219 15.43 15.36 1.96
CA ILE A 219 16.16 15.26 0.68
C ILE A 219 16.44 13.78 0.41
N PRO A 220 15.75 13.13 -0.56
CA PRO A 220 16.03 11.75 -0.90
C PRO A 220 17.44 11.57 -1.51
N GLY A 221 18.07 10.46 -1.17
CA GLY A 221 19.39 10.09 -1.71
C GLY A 221 19.28 9.44 -3.09
N GLY A 222 18.23 8.63 -3.28
CA GLY A 222 17.82 8.04 -4.55
C GLY A 222 16.30 7.97 -4.67
N ASP A 223 15.80 7.64 -5.84
CA ASP A 223 14.37 7.48 -6.18
C ASP A 223 13.47 8.66 -5.71
N PRO A 224 13.59 9.83 -6.34
CA PRO A 224 14.57 10.21 -7.35
C PRO A 224 15.90 10.71 -6.76
N GLY A 225 16.91 10.73 -7.58
CA GLY A 225 18.24 11.22 -7.27
C GLY A 225 19.32 10.22 -7.68
N GLU A 226 20.36 10.71 -8.34
CA GLU A 226 21.40 9.88 -8.96
C GLU A 226 22.81 10.30 -8.55
N TYR A 227 22.95 11.14 -7.50
CA TYR A 227 24.25 11.61 -7.05
C TYR A 227 24.95 10.61 -6.16
N TYR A 228 26.27 10.45 -6.37
CA TYR A 228 27.11 9.70 -5.43
C TYR A 228 27.14 10.39 -4.05
N ALA A 229 27.40 9.66 -3.00
CA ALA A 229 27.17 10.09 -1.61
C ALA A 229 27.88 11.40 -1.22
N ASP A 230 29.10 11.65 -1.70
CA ASP A 230 29.86 12.88 -1.39
C ASP A 230 29.21 14.13 -2.03
N GLU A 231 28.82 14.06 -3.31
CA GLU A 231 28.13 15.15 -3.99
C GLU A 231 26.70 15.33 -3.41
N PHE A 232 26.01 14.25 -3.07
CA PHE A 232 24.72 14.29 -2.39
C PHE A 232 24.79 15.05 -1.06
N ILE A 233 25.77 14.75 -0.21
CA ILE A 233 25.97 15.45 1.07
C ILE A 233 26.40 16.90 0.86
N LYS A 234 27.24 17.18 -0.14
CA LYS A 234 27.66 18.55 -0.50
C LYS A 234 26.44 19.40 -0.91
N ARG A 235 25.53 18.85 -1.73
CA ARG A 235 24.27 19.50 -2.13
C ARG A 235 23.36 19.71 -0.92
N THR A 236 23.16 18.69 -0.09
CA THR A 236 22.38 18.76 1.15
C THR A 236 22.87 19.91 2.06
N LYS A 237 24.16 20.05 2.25
CA LYS A 237 24.76 21.15 3.05
C LYS A 237 24.47 22.52 2.46
N ALA A 238 24.58 22.69 1.15
CA ALA A 238 24.30 23.95 0.47
C ALA A 238 22.80 24.32 0.56
N ILE A 239 21.91 23.33 0.37
CA ILE A 239 20.45 23.50 0.48
C ILE A 239 20.04 23.83 1.93
N SER A 240 20.64 23.18 2.92
CA SER A 240 20.42 23.48 4.34
C SER A 240 20.71 24.96 4.68
N LYS A 241 21.80 25.52 4.15
CA LYS A 241 22.13 26.94 4.35
C LYS A 241 21.06 27.86 3.78
N VAL A 242 20.57 27.55 2.58
CA VAL A 242 19.50 28.31 1.92
C VAL A 242 18.18 28.22 2.70
N LEU A 243 17.82 27.05 3.17
CA LEU A 243 16.62 26.88 3.99
C LEU A 243 16.68 27.76 5.25
N LYS A 244 17.80 27.73 5.95
CA LYS A 244 17.99 28.47 7.21
C LYS A 244 18.11 29.99 7.03
N GLU A 245 18.20 30.52 5.80
CA GLU A 245 18.09 31.96 5.53
C GLU A 245 16.71 32.50 5.95
N ASN A 246 15.62 31.73 5.74
CA ASN A 246 14.25 32.13 6.05
C ASN A 246 13.64 31.32 7.21
N HIS A 247 14.01 30.03 7.33
CA HIS A 247 13.48 29.08 8.32
C HIS A 247 14.60 28.63 9.27
N LYS A 248 15.01 29.49 10.17
CA LYS A 248 16.20 29.32 11.05
C LYS A 248 16.17 28.05 11.89
N ASN A 249 14.98 27.60 12.30
CA ASN A 249 14.79 26.42 13.16
C ASN A 249 14.51 25.15 12.39
N ALA A 250 14.35 25.24 11.07
CA ALA A 250 14.05 24.08 10.22
C ALA A 250 15.17 23.02 10.29
N LYS A 251 14.77 21.75 10.26
CA LYS A 251 15.65 20.59 10.36
C LYS A 251 15.79 19.91 9.01
N VAL A 252 17.00 19.55 8.66
CA VAL A 252 17.32 18.91 7.37
C VAL A 252 17.69 17.46 7.56
N TYR A 253 16.94 16.59 6.89
CA TYR A 253 17.06 15.15 6.95
C TYR A 253 17.31 14.59 5.54
N PRO A 254 18.57 14.29 5.15
CA PRO A 254 18.80 13.43 3.98
C PRO A 254 18.33 12.02 4.25
N SER A 255 18.00 11.26 3.19
CA SER A 255 17.65 9.84 3.35
C SER A 255 18.80 8.91 2.98
N ALA A 256 18.73 7.70 3.54
CA ALA A 256 19.60 6.58 3.20
C ALA A 256 19.07 5.75 2.03
N GLN A 257 18.15 6.29 1.21
CA GLN A 257 17.73 5.69 -0.05
C GLN A 257 18.89 5.70 -1.03
N ALA A 258 19.31 4.53 -1.49
CA ALA A 258 20.46 4.39 -2.36
C ALA A 258 20.06 4.46 -3.84
N PRO A 259 20.77 5.23 -4.69
CA PRO A 259 20.63 5.12 -6.13
C PRO A 259 21.05 3.74 -6.61
N HIS A 260 20.26 3.13 -7.49
CA HIS A 260 20.48 1.75 -7.97
C HIS A 260 21.82 1.52 -8.68
N LYS A 261 22.43 2.57 -9.22
CA LYS A 261 23.70 2.45 -9.99
C LYS A 261 24.98 2.33 -9.14
N TYR A 262 24.90 2.52 -7.82
CA TYR A 262 26.08 2.53 -6.94
C TYR A 262 25.97 1.51 -5.81
N HIS A 263 26.67 0.40 -5.91
CA HIS A 263 26.62 -0.68 -4.91
C HIS A 263 27.26 -0.31 -3.56
N ASP A 264 28.21 0.62 -3.53
CA ASP A 264 28.94 1.06 -2.33
C ASP A 264 28.39 2.37 -1.73
N TRP A 265 27.28 2.88 -2.27
CA TRP A 265 26.74 4.19 -1.90
C TRP A 265 26.42 4.30 -0.39
N GLY A 266 25.89 3.25 0.20
CA GLY A 266 25.57 3.22 1.62
C GLY A 266 26.78 3.43 2.51
N ASP A 267 27.86 2.69 2.26
CA ASP A 267 29.12 2.84 3.02
C ASP A 267 29.77 4.21 2.76
N ALA A 268 29.65 4.75 1.55
CA ALA A 268 30.12 6.09 1.24
C ALA A 268 29.29 7.16 1.97
N LEU A 269 27.96 7.00 2.08
CA LEU A 269 27.10 7.88 2.87
C LEU A 269 27.52 7.90 4.34
N ILE A 270 27.75 6.73 4.94
CA ILE A 270 28.19 6.64 6.35
C ILE A 270 29.49 7.38 6.56
N LYS A 271 30.49 7.23 5.67
CA LYS A 271 31.79 7.98 5.75
C LYS A 271 31.60 9.50 5.71
N GLU A 272 30.63 10.00 4.93
CA GLU A 272 30.31 11.43 4.93
C GLU A 272 29.63 11.87 6.23
N LEU A 273 28.74 11.04 6.81
CA LEU A 273 28.07 11.31 8.08
C LEU A 273 29.03 11.23 9.29
N GLU A 274 30.05 10.39 9.23
CA GLU A 274 31.12 10.31 10.26
C GLU A 274 31.93 11.63 10.40
N LYS A 275 31.91 12.47 9.38
CA LYS A 275 32.49 13.83 9.44
C LYS A 275 31.61 14.80 10.25
N GLU A 276 30.46 14.37 10.66
CA GLU A 276 29.48 15.08 11.48
C GLU A 276 29.12 16.50 11.00
N PRO A 277 28.75 16.70 9.72
CA PRO A 277 28.39 18.02 9.21
C PRO A 277 27.26 18.66 10.04
N GLU A 278 27.45 19.95 10.40
CA GLU A 278 26.52 20.71 11.24
C GLU A 278 25.21 21.06 10.51
N GLU A 279 25.23 21.05 9.20
CA GLU A 279 24.07 21.39 8.36
C GLU A 279 23.03 20.26 8.30
N ILE A 280 23.35 19.04 8.78
CA ILE A 280 22.47 17.87 8.81
C ILE A 280 21.96 17.66 10.24
N ASP A 281 20.65 17.56 10.38
CA ASP A 281 19.97 17.47 11.68
C ASP A 281 19.53 16.03 12.03
N GLY A 282 19.52 15.10 11.08
CA GLY A 282 19.13 13.71 11.25
C GLY A 282 19.22 12.92 9.95
N LEU A 283 18.73 11.68 9.95
CA LEU A 283 18.73 10.80 8.78
C LEU A 283 17.34 10.16 8.60
N ILE A 284 16.92 9.96 7.36
CA ILE A 284 15.68 9.24 7.03
C ILE A 284 16.01 7.86 6.51
N MET A 285 15.27 6.86 6.98
CA MET A 285 15.19 5.54 6.39
C MET A 285 13.81 5.33 5.76
N GLY A 286 13.77 4.77 4.56
CA GLY A 286 12.55 4.44 3.81
C GLY A 286 12.83 3.41 2.74
N PRO A 287 11.93 3.23 1.77
CA PRO A 287 12.11 2.31 0.64
C PRO A 287 13.46 2.49 -0.06
N ASN A 288 13.98 1.44 -0.70
CA ASN A 288 15.31 1.43 -1.35
C ASN A 288 16.47 1.80 -0.43
N HIS A 289 16.37 1.48 0.84
CA HIS A 289 17.39 1.79 1.86
C HIS A 289 18.71 1.03 1.62
N ALA A 290 19.82 1.70 1.86
CA ALA A 290 21.16 1.13 1.71
C ALA A 290 21.47 -0.01 2.70
N PHE A 291 20.84 0.00 3.87
CA PHE A 291 21.00 -0.99 4.93
C PHE A 291 19.68 -1.26 5.65
N PRO A 292 19.44 -2.47 6.20
CA PRO A 292 18.35 -2.70 7.13
C PRO A 292 18.37 -1.70 8.31
N MET A 293 17.20 -1.37 8.89
CA MET A 293 17.06 -0.32 9.91
C MET A 293 18.05 -0.45 11.08
N HIS A 294 18.21 -1.66 11.62
CA HIS A 294 19.12 -1.91 12.75
C HIS A 294 20.58 -1.69 12.39
N GLU A 295 20.98 -2.06 11.19
CA GLU A 295 22.34 -1.86 10.69
C GLU A 295 22.60 -0.39 10.38
N LEU A 296 21.64 0.28 9.71
CA LEU A 296 21.73 1.70 9.46
C LEU A 296 21.88 2.48 10.76
N ARG A 297 21.06 2.15 11.80
CA ARG A 297 21.20 2.79 13.12
C ARG A 297 22.57 2.53 13.75
N ALA A 298 23.09 1.31 13.66
CA ALA A 298 24.37 0.94 14.23
C ALA A 298 25.55 1.68 13.55
N LYS A 299 25.50 1.87 12.24
CA LYS A 299 26.53 2.57 11.45
C LYS A 299 26.43 4.09 11.55
N THR A 300 25.23 4.65 11.72
CA THR A 300 25.03 6.11 11.73
C THR A 300 25.49 6.72 13.07
N PRO A 301 26.26 7.85 13.08
CA PRO A 301 26.67 8.52 14.31
C PRO A 301 25.45 8.88 15.21
N GLN A 302 25.62 8.69 16.52
CA GLN A 302 24.52 8.84 17.50
C GLN A 302 23.92 10.24 17.59
N LYS A 303 24.66 11.25 17.16
CA LYS A 303 24.14 12.63 17.12
C LYS A 303 22.98 12.80 16.14
N TYR A 304 22.85 11.94 15.11
CA TYR A 304 21.78 12.00 14.13
C TYR A 304 20.60 11.14 14.57
N PRO A 305 19.49 11.75 15.00
CA PRO A 305 18.24 11.01 15.19
C PRO A 305 17.77 10.47 13.84
N MET A 306 17.10 9.32 13.86
CA MET A 306 16.52 8.74 12.66
C MET A 306 15.02 9.01 12.61
N ARG A 307 14.52 9.39 11.43
CA ARG A 307 13.11 9.46 11.07
C ARG A 307 12.79 8.30 10.14
N PHE A 308 11.66 7.66 10.35
CA PHE A 308 11.17 6.64 9.45
C PHE A 308 10.27 7.24 8.36
N TYR A 309 10.37 6.68 7.15
CA TYR A 309 9.52 7.00 6.00
C TYR A 309 8.87 5.69 5.52
N PRO A 310 7.87 5.15 6.28
CA PRO A 310 7.26 3.88 5.98
C PRO A 310 6.34 3.98 4.77
N ASP A 311 6.35 2.95 3.96
CA ASP A 311 5.36 2.72 2.93
C ASP A 311 4.16 1.96 3.54
N ILE A 312 3.11 2.69 3.92
CA ILE A 312 1.86 2.13 4.46
C ILE A 312 0.68 2.24 3.48
N THR A 313 0.97 2.48 2.21
CA THR A 313 -0.02 2.76 1.18
C THR A 313 -0.09 1.69 0.10
N HIS A 314 1.03 1.11 -0.30
CA HIS A 314 1.09 0.14 -1.37
C HIS A 314 0.71 -1.29 -0.93
N ASN A 315 0.18 -2.06 -1.87
CA ASN A 315 -0.26 -3.45 -1.62
C ASN A 315 0.75 -4.48 -2.10
N VAL A 316 1.30 -4.31 -3.30
CA VAL A 316 2.23 -5.22 -3.95
C VAL A 316 3.39 -4.43 -4.55
N ARG A 317 4.55 -5.06 -4.75
CA ARG A 317 5.75 -4.41 -5.31
C ARG A 317 6.13 -3.13 -4.54
N CYS A 318 6.34 -3.29 -3.27
CA CYS A 318 6.65 -2.20 -2.33
C CYS A 318 7.54 -2.72 -1.20
N GLU A 319 7.95 -1.83 -0.31
CA GLU A 319 8.78 -2.19 0.84
C GLU A 319 8.13 -3.25 1.74
N TYR A 320 6.80 -3.13 1.95
CA TYR A 320 6.03 -4.06 2.78
C TYR A 320 4.78 -4.53 2.00
N PRO A 321 4.92 -5.50 1.09
CA PRO A 321 3.77 -6.02 0.35
C PRO A 321 2.77 -6.68 1.29
N VAL A 322 1.55 -6.88 0.81
CA VAL A 322 0.50 -7.59 1.58
C VAL A 322 1.05 -8.90 2.10
N HIS A 323 0.82 -9.16 3.38
CA HIS A 323 1.35 -10.32 4.11
C HIS A 323 2.88 -10.45 4.12
N PHE A 324 3.57 -9.30 4.12
CA PHE A 324 5.03 -9.26 4.30
C PHE A 324 5.54 -10.15 5.44
N LEU A 325 4.75 -10.31 6.50
CA LEU A 325 5.08 -11.13 7.66
C LEU A 325 4.62 -12.60 7.56
N ASN A 326 3.59 -12.89 6.74
CA ASN A 326 2.95 -14.21 6.68
C ASN A 326 3.03 -14.89 5.32
N ASP A 327 3.28 -14.16 4.25
CA ASP A 327 3.45 -14.65 2.86
C ASP A 327 2.31 -15.55 2.30
N ASP A 328 1.13 -15.49 2.89
CA ASP A 328 -0.01 -16.34 2.56
C ASP A 328 -1.14 -15.54 1.91
N TRP A 329 -1.01 -15.28 0.60
CA TRP A 329 -1.99 -14.53 -0.18
C TRP A 329 -2.20 -15.12 -1.58
N HIS A 330 -3.30 -14.76 -2.23
CA HIS A 330 -3.66 -15.26 -3.55
C HIS A 330 -3.56 -14.16 -4.61
N TYR A 331 -3.00 -14.48 -5.77
CA TYR A 331 -2.76 -13.53 -6.86
C TYR A 331 -4.01 -12.77 -7.33
N ALA A 332 -5.21 -13.32 -7.16
CA ALA A 332 -6.45 -12.72 -7.67
C ALA A 332 -6.67 -11.31 -7.12
N PHE A 333 -6.44 -11.09 -5.82
CA PHE A 333 -6.55 -9.76 -5.23
C PHE A 333 -5.43 -8.82 -5.70
N ALA A 334 -4.20 -9.28 -5.75
CA ALA A 334 -3.10 -8.49 -6.30
C ALA A 334 -3.37 -8.08 -7.76
N SER A 335 -4.00 -8.97 -8.55
CA SER A 335 -4.37 -8.71 -9.93
C SER A 335 -5.48 -7.67 -10.09
N THR A 336 -6.49 -7.72 -9.22
CA THR A 336 -7.73 -6.92 -9.35
C THR A 336 -7.70 -5.64 -8.56
N LEU A 337 -6.94 -5.57 -7.47
CA LEU A 337 -6.85 -4.39 -6.60
C LEU A 337 -5.70 -3.46 -6.96
N SER A 338 -4.72 -3.91 -7.72
CA SER A 338 -3.53 -3.13 -8.06
C SER A 338 -2.65 -2.72 -6.87
N ARG A 339 -1.63 -1.89 -7.14
CA ARG A 339 -0.63 -1.49 -6.16
C ARG A 339 -1.17 -0.50 -5.13
N GLU A 340 -1.97 0.47 -5.55
CA GLU A 340 -2.39 1.62 -4.73
C GLU A 340 -3.90 1.67 -4.51
N SER A 341 -4.57 0.54 -4.38
CA SER A 341 -6.00 0.50 -4.07
C SER A 341 -6.29 0.49 -2.57
N VAL A 342 -7.55 0.72 -2.22
CA VAL A 342 -8.04 0.71 -0.84
C VAL A 342 -7.72 -0.62 -0.18
N ASN A 343 -6.90 -0.60 0.84
CA ASN A 343 -6.54 -1.79 1.60
C ASN A 343 -6.14 -1.47 3.05
N PRO A 344 -7.09 -1.42 3.98
CA PRO A 344 -6.78 -1.32 5.40
C PRO A 344 -5.95 -2.52 5.85
N ARG A 345 -4.77 -2.25 6.43
CA ARG A 345 -3.84 -3.26 6.97
C ARG A 345 -3.42 -2.94 8.41
N PRO A 346 -4.36 -2.67 9.32
CA PRO A 346 -4.05 -2.19 10.66
C PRO A 346 -3.27 -3.21 11.50
N VAL A 347 -3.49 -4.51 11.33
CA VAL A 347 -2.79 -5.57 12.09
C VAL A 347 -1.33 -5.64 11.65
N GLU A 348 -1.08 -5.73 10.36
CA GLU A 348 0.26 -5.86 9.81
C GLU A 348 1.09 -4.60 10.07
N PHE A 349 0.55 -3.41 9.78
CA PHE A 349 1.26 -2.15 10.01
C PHE A 349 1.48 -1.85 11.49
N SER A 350 0.60 -2.27 12.39
CA SER A 350 0.88 -2.16 13.82
C SER A 350 2.05 -3.04 14.26
N THR A 351 2.22 -4.18 13.62
CA THR A 351 3.36 -5.08 13.87
C THR A 351 4.66 -4.47 13.33
N LEU A 352 4.63 -3.96 12.10
CA LEU A 352 5.77 -3.25 11.50
C LEU A 352 6.17 -2.02 12.31
N HIS A 353 5.19 -1.23 12.78
CA HIS A 353 5.45 -0.10 13.65
C HIS A 353 6.25 -0.51 14.89
N ARG A 354 5.80 -1.56 15.62
CA ARG A 354 6.48 -2.06 16.82
C ARG A 354 7.87 -2.61 16.54
N LEU A 355 8.11 -3.17 15.35
CA LEU A 355 9.43 -3.66 14.95
C LEU A 355 10.44 -2.53 14.76
N TYR A 356 10.01 -1.37 14.26
CA TYR A 356 10.93 -0.31 13.82
C TYR A 356 10.89 0.96 14.67
N SER A 357 9.81 1.22 15.42
CA SER A 357 9.62 2.48 16.16
C SER A 357 10.75 2.82 17.11
N HIS A 358 11.32 1.83 17.80
CA HIS A 358 12.37 2.05 18.79
C HIS A 358 13.70 2.59 18.22
N TYR A 359 13.94 2.49 16.91
CA TYR A 359 15.11 3.08 16.26
C TYR A 359 14.93 4.56 15.91
N THR A 360 13.71 5.10 15.99
CA THR A 360 13.35 6.38 15.39
C THR A 360 12.72 7.36 16.37
N ILE A 361 12.78 8.64 16.01
CA ILE A 361 12.07 9.72 16.73
C ILE A 361 10.65 9.94 16.18
N GLY A 362 10.19 9.05 15.33
CA GLY A 362 8.89 9.07 14.67
C GLY A 362 9.01 8.95 13.16
N SER A 363 7.89 9.14 12.49
CA SER A 363 7.78 8.92 11.05
C SER A 363 6.99 10.00 10.34
N VAL A 364 7.20 10.07 9.03
CA VAL A 364 6.25 10.65 8.08
C VAL A 364 6.03 9.64 6.98
N SER A 365 4.84 9.08 6.90
CA SER A 365 4.56 7.99 5.96
C SER A 365 4.42 8.47 4.52
N TYR A 366 4.79 7.61 3.59
CA TYR A 366 4.43 7.77 2.19
C TYR A 366 2.91 7.68 2.02
N SER A 367 2.32 8.52 1.15
CA SER A 367 0.91 8.48 0.77
C SER A 367 0.66 9.15 -0.57
N GLU A 368 -0.33 8.67 -1.32
CA GLU A 368 -0.77 9.24 -2.61
C GLU A 368 -2.28 9.53 -2.64
N GLY A 369 -2.98 9.35 -1.54
CA GLY A 369 -4.41 9.59 -1.47
C GLY A 369 -5.02 9.12 -0.17
N VAL A 370 -6.34 9.00 -0.14
CA VAL A 370 -7.08 8.56 1.05
C VAL A 370 -7.40 7.06 1.05
N HIS A 371 -6.92 6.32 0.08
CA HIS A 371 -7.07 4.86 0.05
C HIS A 371 -6.38 4.17 1.23
N ASP A 372 -5.43 4.83 1.89
CA ASP A 372 -4.71 4.40 3.08
C ASP A 372 -5.16 5.11 4.39
N ASP A 373 -6.32 5.77 4.39
CA ASP A 373 -6.81 6.61 5.50
C ASP A 373 -6.84 5.87 6.85
N VAL A 374 -7.36 4.63 6.90
CA VAL A 374 -7.34 3.81 8.12
C VAL A 374 -5.91 3.57 8.62
N ASN A 375 -5.00 3.25 7.69
CA ASN A 375 -3.59 2.96 8.03
C ASN A 375 -2.91 4.18 8.65
N LYS A 376 -3.11 5.38 8.11
CA LYS A 376 -2.59 6.64 8.65
C LYS A 376 -3.08 6.90 10.07
N MET A 377 -4.40 6.80 10.29
CA MET A 377 -5.00 7.13 11.58
C MET A 377 -4.53 6.16 12.67
N VAL A 378 -4.48 4.87 12.37
CA VAL A 378 -3.95 3.86 13.29
C VAL A 378 -2.46 4.07 13.54
N TRP A 379 -1.66 4.30 12.50
CA TRP A 379 -0.23 4.55 12.62
C TRP A 379 0.09 5.76 13.52
N SER A 380 -0.64 6.86 13.36
CA SER A 380 -0.46 8.06 14.17
C SER A 380 -0.75 7.83 15.66
N LEU A 381 -1.77 7.02 15.99
CA LEU A 381 -2.03 6.66 17.39
C LEU A 381 -0.91 5.79 17.99
N LEU A 382 -0.32 4.90 17.22
CA LEU A 382 0.82 4.08 17.64
C LEU A 382 2.10 4.92 17.81
N GLU A 383 2.29 5.95 17.01
CA GLU A 383 3.38 6.92 17.19
C GLU A 383 3.18 7.79 18.45
N PHE A 384 1.94 8.01 18.86
CA PHE A 384 1.64 8.73 20.10
C PHE A 384 1.88 7.86 21.34
N ASP A 385 1.46 6.59 21.28
CA ASP A 385 1.62 5.56 22.31
C ASP A 385 1.84 4.20 21.63
N GLU A 386 3.06 3.67 21.64
CA GLU A 386 3.41 2.40 20.97
C GLU A 386 2.65 1.18 21.55
N ASN A 387 2.12 1.32 22.75
CA ASN A 387 1.29 0.31 23.41
C ASN A 387 -0.21 0.49 23.18
N TYR A 388 -0.62 1.45 22.31
CA TYR A 388 -2.02 1.66 22.02
C TYR A 388 -2.65 0.35 21.50
N PRO A 389 -3.76 -0.13 22.12
CA PRO A 389 -4.36 -1.39 21.69
C PRO A 389 -4.93 -1.24 20.27
N LEU A 390 -4.51 -2.10 19.35
CA LEU A 390 -4.89 -2.02 17.95
C LEU A 390 -6.41 -1.95 17.73
N ARG A 391 -7.16 -2.88 18.36
CA ARG A 391 -8.63 -2.89 18.24
C ARG A 391 -9.24 -1.55 18.71
N GLU A 392 -8.71 -0.99 19.78
CA GLU A 392 -9.15 0.31 20.28
C GLU A 392 -8.83 1.44 19.29
N ALA A 393 -7.68 1.39 18.60
CA ALA A 393 -7.34 2.37 17.58
C ALA A 393 -8.33 2.35 16.41
N VAL A 394 -8.71 1.17 15.94
CA VAL A 394 -9.75 1.01 14.90
C VAL A 394 -11.14 1.41 15.43
N SER A 395 -11.47 1.09 16.69
CA SER A 395 -12.72 1.53 17.32
C SER A 395 -12.79 3.04 17.50
N ASP A 396 -11.65 3.69 17.78
CA ASP A 396 -11.55 5.15 17.82
C ASP A 396 -11.82 5.78 16.43
N TYR A 397 -11.30 5.14 15.36
CA TYR A 397 -11.60 5.53 13.99
C TYR A 397 -13.12 5.44 13.71
N VAL A 398 -13.75 4.38 14.12
CA VAL A 398 -15.21 4.18 13.98
C VAL A 398 -15.99 5.24 14.77
N ARG A 399 -15.68 5.44 16.07
CA ARG A 399 -16.37 6.43 16.90
C ARG A 399 -16.24 7.85 16.37
N TYR A 400 -15.09 8.19 15.80
CA TYR A 400 -14.84 9.52 15.28
C TYR A 400 -15.53 9.80 13.95
N PHE A 401 -15.40 8.88 12.97
CA PHE A 401 -15.89 9.10 11.62
C PHE A 401 -17.29 8.51 11.34
N PHE A 402 -17.71 7.51 12.10
CA PHE A 402 -18.97 6.79 11.90
C PHE A 402 -19.85 6.83 13.15
N PHE A 403 -19.87 7.97 13.79
CA PHE A 403 -20.64 8.18 15.03
C PHE A 403 -22.11 7.81 14.87
N GLY A 404 -22.69 7.22 15.93
CA GLY A 404 -24.09 6.77 15.93
C GLY A 404 -24.33 5.39 15.33
N THR A 405 -23.28 4.71 14.89
CA THR A 405 -23.34 3.33 14.40
C THR A 405 -22.95 2.31 15.48
N ASP A 406 -23.04 1.02 15.15
CA ASP A 406 -22.51 -0.04 16.01
C ASP A 406 -20.98 -0.10 15.88
N THR A 407 -20.29 0.48 16.88
CA THR A 407 -18.83 0.61 16.89
C THR A 407 -18.13 -0.75 16.81
N GLU A 408 -18.58 -1.75 17.55
CA GLU A 408 -17.92 -3.05 17.59
C GLU A 408 -18.09 -3.80 16.26
N TYR A 409 -19.30 -3.77 15.71
CA TYR A 409 -19.59 -4.46 14.45
C TYR A 409 -18.83 -3.86 13.27
N LEU A 410 -18.76 -2.51 13.20
CA LEU A 410 -18.01 -1.85 12.13
C LEU A 410 -16.48 -1.98 12.34
N THR A 411 -16.00 -2.02 13.58
CA THR A 411 -14.59 -2.33 13.88
C THR A 411 -14.23 -3.73 13.38
N ASP A 412 -15.07 -4.73 13.60
CA ASP A 412 -14.86 -6.09 13.10
C ASP A 412 -14.89 -6.15 11.56
N ALA A 413 -15.78 -5.38 10.93
CA ALA A 413 -15.85 -5.29 9.47
C ALA A 413 -14.58 -4.70 8.86
N ILE A 414 -14.02 -3.63 9.45
CA ILE A 414 -12.75 -3.01 8.99
C ILE A 414 -11.58 -4.00 9.14
N LEU A 415 -11.47 -4.66 10.31
CA LEU A 415 -10.44 -5.69 10.53
C LEU A 415 -10.64 -6.92 9.62
N GLY A 416 -11.85 -7.17 9.18
CA GLY A 416 -12.20 -8.21 8.22
C GLY A 416 -11.64 -7.96 6.82
N LEU A 417 -11.54 -6.69 6.40
CA LEU A 417 -10.98 -6.33 5.09
C LEU A 417 -9.52 -6.78 4.95
N GLU A 418 -8.71 -6.64 6.00
CA GLU A 418 -7.33 -7.16 5.99
C GLU A 418 -7.31 -8.69 5.86
N LYS A 419 -8.16 -9.39 6.61
CA LYS A 419 -8.26 -10.85 6.57
C LYS A 419 -8.74 -11.40 5.22
N ASN A 420 -9.36 -10.59 4.39
CA ASN A 420 -9.81 -11.02 3.06
C ASN A 420 -8.67 -11.46 2.14
N TRP A 421 -7.45 -10.98 2.41
CA TRP A 421 -6.25 -11.40 1.68
C TRP A 421 -5.65 -12.73 2.16
N ASP A 422 -6.10 -13.26 3.31
CA ASP A 422 -5.51 -14.49 3.89
C ASP A 422 -5.79 -15.70 2.99
N GLY A 423 -4.75 -16.20 2.36
CA GLY A 423 -4.74 -17.43 1.59
C GLY A 423 -5.68 -17.47 0.37
N ASN A 424 -6.16 -18.67 0.07
CA ASN A 424 -7.04 -18.88 -1.09
C ASN A 424 -8.46 -18.32 -0.83
N PRO A 425 -8.97 -17.37 -1.65
CA PRO A 425 -10.30 -16.79 -1.51
C PRO A 425 -11.44 -17.82 -1.41
N LEU A 426 -11.31 -18.96 -2.09
CA LEU A 426 -12.33 -20.02 -2.03
C LEU A 426 -12.50 -20.64 -0.63
N ASN A 427 -11.49 -20.57 0.19
CA ASN A 427 -11.45 -21.11 1.55
C ASN A 427 -11.58 -20.03 2.63
N ASN A 428 -11.65 -18.76 2.24
CA ASN A 428 -11.68 -17.62 3.17
C ASN A 428 -13.09 -17.13 3.44
N PRO A 429 -13.70 -17.45 4.62
CA PRO A 429 -15.04 -17.00 4.96
C PRO A 429 -15.10 -15.49 5.28
N SER A 430 -13.97 -14.83 5.54
CA SER A 430 -13.93 -13.41 5.88
C SER A 430 -14.53 -12.56 4.77
N ILE A 431 -14.29 -12.90 3.51
CA ILE A 431 -14.76 -12.12 2.35
C ILE A 431 -16.28 -11.94 2.38
N ASN A 432 -17.02 -13.04 2.47
CA ASN A 432 -18.49 -12.98 2.52
C ASN A 432 -19.00 -12.33 3.80
N ASN A 433 -18.37 -12.59 4.94
CA ASN A 433 -18.76 -12.02 6.23
C ASN A 433 -18.56 -10.51 6.24
N THR A 434 -17.44 -10.03 5.72
CA THR A 434 -17.10 -8.62 5.63
C THR A 434 -18.04 -7.88 4.67
N TYR A 435 -18.26 -8.43 3.47
CA TYR A 435 -19.23 -7.84 2.52
C TYR A 435 -20.62 -7.73 3.14
N LYS A 436 -21.11 -8.82 3.76
CA LYS A 436 -22.41 -8.82 4.44
C LYS A 436 -22.48 -7.76 5.53
N ALA A 437 -21.45 -7.64 6.36
CA ALA A 437 -21.41 -6.66 7.44
C ALA A 437 -21.51 -5.21 6.90
N PHE A 438 -20.75 -4.85 5.88
CA PHE A 438 -20.83 -3.52 5.27
C PHE A 438 -22.18 -3.27 4.60
N TRP A 439 -22.76 -4.28 3.95
CA TRP A 439 -24.08 -4.18 3.34
C TRP A 439 -25.19 -3.95 4.38
N GLU A 440 -25.18 -4.70 5.50
CA GLU A 440 -26.11 -4.52 6.63
C GLU A 440 -25.95 -3.14 7.27
N LEU A 441 -24.73 -2.70 7.54
CA LEU A 441 -24.43 -1.38 8.10
C LEU A 441 -24.96 -0.24 7.22
N ARG A 442 -24.76 -0.34 5.91
CA ARG A 442 -25.30 0.66 4.96
C ARG A 442 -26.82 0.76 5.01
N TYR A 443 -27.49 -0.39 5.17
CA TYR A 443 -28.94 -0.45 5.25
C TYR A 443 -29.46 0.06 6.60
N ASP A 444 -28.83 -0.35 7.71
CA ASP A 444 -29.27 -0.03 9.06
C ASP A 444 -28.95 1.41 9.47
N TYR A 445 -27.93 2.00 8.88
CA TYR A 445 -27.44 3.35 9.21
C TYR A 445 -27.45 4.28 7.98
N PRO A 446 -28.57 4.89 7.60
CA PRO A 446 -28.64 5.78 6.43
C PRO A 446 -27.66 6.95 6.44
N VAL A 447 -27.18 7.36 7.62
CA VAL A 447 -26.16 8.42 7.78
C VAL A 447 -24.83 8.06 7.11
N LEU A 448 -24.57 6.78 6.84
CA LEU A 448 -23.38 6.30 6.16
C LEU A 448 -23.45 6.45 4.64
N ALA A 449 -24.62 6.74 4.07
CA ALA A 449 -24.84 6.80 2.61
C ALA A 449 -23.99 7.87 1.90
N ASP A 450 -23.68 8.98 2.60
CA ASP A 450 -22.86 10.08 2.07
C ASP A 450 -21.50 10.19 2.77
N ASN A 451 -21.15 9.21 3.61
CA ASN A 451 -19.84 9.19 4.28
C ASN A 451 -18.80 8.53 3.38
N TRP A 452 -17.93 9.32 2.76
CA TRP A 452 -16.96 8.83 1.80
C TRP A 452 -16.00 7.75 2.37
N ARG A 453 -15.63 7.83 3.66
CA ARG A 453 -14.79 6.82 4.31
C ARG A 453 -15.50 5.46 4.37
N PHE A 454 -16.78 5.47 4.76
CA PHE A 454 -17.58 4.26 4.77
C PHE A 454 -17.77 3.70 3.36
N LEU A 455 -18.11 4.55 2.39
CA LEU A 455 -18.32 4.13 1.00
C LEU A 455 -17.04 3.57 0.38
N LEU A 456 -15.87 4.09 0.74
CA LEU A 456 -14.57 3.59 0.30
C LEU A 456 -14.28 2.18 0.82
N LEU A 457 -14.57 1.93 2.09
CA LEU A 457 -14.42 0.60 2.72
C LEU A 457 -15.45 -0.40 2.16
N TYR A 458 -16.70 0.06 1.95
CA TYR A 458 -17.74 -0.76 1.34
C TYR A 458 -17.42 -1.09 -0.12
N PHE A 459 -16.91 -0.14 -0.91
CA PHE A 459 -16.40 -0.36 -2.27
C PHE A 459 -15.37 -1.49 -2.30
N ARG A 460 -14.41 -1.46 -1.36
CA ARG A 460 -13.43 -2.54 -1.22
C ARG A 460 -14.09 -3.89 -0.91
N ALA A 461 -15.02 -3.94 0.02
CA ALA A 461 -15.74 -5.17 0.37
C ALA A 461 -16.53 -5.74 -0.82
N CYS A 462 -17.16 -4.87 -1.63
CA CYS A 462 -17.85 -5.25 -2.87
C CYS A 462 -16.87 -5.85 -3.90
N CYS A 463 -15.71 -5.25 -4.10
CA CYS A 463 -14.68 -5.77 -5.00
C CYS A 463 -14.20 -7.16 -4.57
N ASP A 464 -13.92 -7.35 -3.27
CA ASP A 464 -13.49 -8.64 -2.74
C ASP A 464 -14.56 -9.74 -2.96
N ALA A 465 -15.82 -9.43 -2.70
CA ALA A 465 -16.94 -10.33 -2.92
C ALA A 465 -17.12 -10.67 -4.41
N LEU A 466 -17.02 -9.68 -5.29
CA LEU A 466 -17.11 -9.88 -6.74
C LEU A 466 -16.02 -10.82 -7.26
N VAL A 467 -14.77 -10.61 -6.80
CA VAL A 467 -13.63 -11.46 -7.17
C VAL A 467 -13.84 -12.90 -6.71
N LEU A 468 -14.27 -13.11 -5.48
CA LEU A 468 -14.58 -14.45 -4.95
C LEU A 468 -15.67 -15.15 -5.75
N ASP A 469 -16.76 -14.46 -6.02
CA ASP A 469 -17.89 -15.03 -6.74
C ASP A 469 -17.56 -15.33 -8.19
N ARG A 470 -16.72 -14.49 -8.81
CA ARG A 470 -16.19 -14.73 -10.16
C ARG A 470 -15.30 -15.98 -10.20
N ILE A 471 -14.39 -16.16 -9.25
CA ILE A 471 -13.56 -17.37 -9.16
C ILE A 471 -14.44 -18.61 -9.06
N LYS A 472 -15.45 -18.61 -8.19
CA LYS A 472 -16.38 -19.74 -8.02
C LYS A 472 -17.12 -20.07 -9.31
N PHE A 473 -17.70 -19.05 -9.93
CA PHE A 473 -18.50 -19.21 -11.14
C PHE A 473 -17.64 -19.70 -12.31
N GLU A 474 -16.52 -19.03 -12.59
CA GLU A 474 -15.64 -19.40 -13.70
C GLU A 474 -15.04 -20.79 -13.51
N ASN A 475 -14.60 -21.16 -12.30
CA ASN A 475 -14.10 -22.51 -12.03
C ASN A 475 -15.18 -23.57 -12.25
N SER A 476 -16.44 -23.29 -11.93
CA SER A 476 -17.54 -24.24 -12.23
C SER A 476 -17.69 -24.46 -13.73
N LEU A 477 -17.59 -23.40 -14.53
CA LEU A 477 -17.66 -23.49 -16.00
C LEU A 477 -16.43 -24.24 -16.57
N ILE A 478 -15.24 -23.98 -16.03
CA ILE A 478 -13.99 -24.64 -16.43
C ILE A 478 -14.11 -26.17 -16.20
N GLU A 479 -14.54 -26.58 -15.01
CA GLU A 479 -14.67 -28.02 -14.71
C GLU A 479 -15.75 -28.70 -15.56
N GLU A 480 -16.86 -28.04 -15.81
CA GLU A 480 -17.90 -28.57 -16.71
C GLU A 480 -17.38 -28.65 -18.16
N ALA A 481 -16.67 -27.64 -18.64
CA ALA A 481 -16.06 -27.66 -19.97
C ALA A 481 -15.03 -28.80 -20.11
N LYS A 482 -14.15 -29.01 -19.13
CA LYS A 482 -13.20 -30.13 -19.09
C LYS A 482 -13.89 -31.49 -19.14
N TYR A 483 -15.07 -31.63 -18.50
CA TYR A 483 -15.85 -32.86 -18.59
C TYR A 483 -16.32 -33.15 -20.03
N TYR A 484 -16.80 -32.14 -20.78
CA TYR A 484 -17.18 -32.29 -22.16
C TYR A 484 -15.99 -32.50 -23.10
N LEU A 485 -14.86 -31.85 -22.84
CA LEU A 485 -13.59 -32.09 -23.59
C LEU A 485 -13.13 -33.54 -23.45
N LYS A 486 -13.20 -34.12 -22.24
CA LYS A 486 -12.90 -35.58 -22.04
C LYS A 486 -13.79 -36.51 -22.88
N LYS A 487 -14.97 -36.06 -23.29
CA LYS A 487 -15.89 -36.74 -24.18
C LYS A 487 -15.72 -36.38 -25.66
N SER A 488 -14.73 -35.55 -25.99
CA SER A 488 -14.50 -34.97 -27.31
C SER A 488 -15.67 -34.11 -27.83
N ASP A 489 -16.53 -33.58 -26.93
CA ASP A 489 -17.60 -32.66 -27.28
C ASP A 489 -17.09 -31.21 -27.14
N ILE A 490 -16.29 -30.82 -28.13
CA ILE A 490 -15.63 -29.49 -28.18
C ILE A 490 -16.67 -28.36 -28.23
N LYS A 491 -17.72 -28.57 -29.04
CA LYS A 491 -18.78 -27.58 -29.19
C LYS A 491 -19.48 -27.26 -27.85
N LYS A 492 -19.83 -28.32 -27.11
CA LYS A 492 -20.50 -28.16 -25.82
C LYS A 492 -19.57 -27.49 -24.77
N ALA A 493 -18.29 -27.87 -24.74
CA ALA A 493 -17.31 -27.25 -23.89
C ALA A 493 -17.21 -25.72 -24.14
N LYS A 494 -17.20 -25.33 -25.42
CA LYS A 494 -17.19 -23.92 -25.83
C LYS A 494 -18.44 -23.16 -25.43
N GLU A 495 -19.62 -23.79 -25.58
CA GLU A 495 -20.90 -23.20 -25.11
C GLU A 495 -20.89 -22.94 -23.61
N ILE A 496 -20.42 -23.90 -22.81
CA ILE A 496 -20.31 -23.76 -21.35
C ILE A 496 -19.43 -22.59 -20.96
N LEU A 497 -18.23 -22.48 -21.53
CA LEU A 497 -17.31 -21.38 -21.21
C LEU A 497 -17.84 -20.00 -21.62
N ASN A 498 -18.73 -19.93 -22.60
CA ASN A 498 -19.40 -18.70 -23.03
C ASN A 498 -20.72 -18.40 -22.24
N THR A 499 -21.01 -19.15 -21.18
CA THR A 499 -22.14 -18.85 -20.31
C THR A 499 -21.98 -17.47 -19.69
N ASP A 500 -23.01 -16.66 -19.83
CA ASP A 500 -23.03 -15.30 -19.29
C ASP A 500 -23.12 -15.29 -17.76
N PHE A 501 -22.61 -14.22 -17.16
CA PHE A 501 -22.69 -14.05 -15.70
C PHE A 501 -24.13 -13.96 -15.20
N PRO A 502 -24.43 -14.54 -14.04
CA PRO A 502 -25.77 -14.46 -13.45
C PRO A 502 -26.12 -13.03 -13.00
N LYS A 503 -27.44 -12.78 -12.82
CA LYS A 503 -27.95 -11.47 -12.48
C LYS A 503 -27.27 -10.85 -11.25
N TRP A 504 -27.11 -11.63 -10.18
CA TRP A 504 -26.52 -11.15 -8.93
C TRP A 504 -25.07 -10.63 -9.12
N TYR A 505 -24.30 -11.26 -10.00
CA TYR A 505 -22.95 -10.79 -10.33
C TYR A 505 -23.00 -9.44 -11.04
N LYS A 506 -23.89 -9.30 -12.02
CA LYS A 506 -24.09 -8.05 -12.77
C LYS A 506 -24.58 -6.92 -11.86
N ASP A 507 -25.47 -7.24 -10.92
CA ASP A 507 -25.97 -6.25 -9.94
C ASP A 507 -24.83 -5.75 -9.03
N LEU A 508 -23.99 -6.65 -8.50
CA LEU A 508 -22.84 -6.28 -7.67
C LEU A 508 -21.77 -5.52 -8.46
N HIS A 509 -21.51 -5.93 -9.71
CA HIS A 509 -20.61 -5.23 -10.60
C HIS A 509 -21.06 -3.79 -10.86
N ASN A 510 -22.35 -3.60 -11.19
CA ASN A 510 -22.90 -2.25 -11.37
C ASN A 510 -22.80 -1.42 -10.09
N GLU A 511 -23.07 -2.02 -8.93
CA GLU A 511 -22.92 -1.33 -7.63
C GLU A 511 -21.49 -0.80 -7.39
N ILE A 512 -20.48 -1.57 -7.78
CA ILE A 512 -19.07 -1.14 -7.68
C ILE A 512 -18.81 0.11 -8.54
N PHE A 513 -19.33 0.15 -9.76
CA PHE A 513 -19.17 1.31 -10.65
C PHE A 513 -19.97 2.54 -10.16
N ASP A 514 -21.19 2.34 -9.67
CA ASP A 514 -22.00 3.40 -9.06
C ASP A 514 -21.34 3.99 -7.80
N LEU A 515 -20.69 3.13 -6.99
CA LEU A 515 -19.90 3.57 -5.84
C LEU A 515 -18.65 4.37 -6.28
N GLY A 516 -18.00 3.95 -7.36
CA GLY A 516 -16.87 4.67 -7.94
C GLY A 516 -17.25 6.08 -8.38
N GLU A 517 -18.36 6.24 -9.09
CA GLU A 517 -18.90 7.56 -9.47
C GLU A 517 -19.26 8.41 -8.24
N THR A 518 -19.91 7.82 -7.25
CA THR A 518 -20.26 8.50 -6.00
C THR A 518 -19.02 9.01 -5.26
N LEU A 519 -18.01 8.18 -5.11
CA LEU A 519 -16.74 8.52 -4.46
C LEU A 519 -15.97 9.60 -5.22
N PHE A 520 -15.95 9.54 -6.55
CA PHE A 520 -15.34 10.59 -7.36
C PHE A 520 -16.06 11.93 -7.16
N ASN A 521 -17.39 11.96 -7.15
CA ASN A 521 -18.16 13.16 -6.92
C ASN A 521 -17.98 13.75 -5.50
N LEU A 522 -17.75 12.91 -4.48
CA LEU A 522 -17.56 13.35 -3.09
C LEU A 522 -16.14 13.88 -2.82
N ILE A 523 -15.13 13.18 -3.31
CA ILE A 523 -13.73 13.44 -2.91
C ILE A 523 -12.73 13.43 -4.06
N GLY A 524 -13.17 13.27 -5.31
CA GLY A 524 -12.26 13.24 -6.46
C GLY A 524 -11.32 12.03 -6.51
N ILE A 525 -11.66 10.91 -5.86
CA ILE A 525 -10.82 9.71 -5.91
C ILE A 525 -10.79 9.11 -7.32
N GLN A 526 -9.59 8.82 -7.80
CA GLN A 526 -9.34 8.41 -9.17
C GLN A 526 -9.27 6.89 -9.26
N LEU A 527 -10.40 6.25 -9.61
CA LEU A 527 -10.57 4.79 -9.62
C LEU A 527 -10.48 4.16 -11.01
N ASP A 528 -10.31 4.97 -12.06
CA ASP A 528 -9.97 4.52 -13.41
C ASP A 528 -9.11 5.55 -14.16
N VAL A 529 -8.51 5.13 -15.30
CA VAL A 529 -7.63 5.97 -16.10
C VAL A 529 -8.42 6.89 -17.04
N GLU A 530 -9.49 6.40 -17.65
CA GLU A 530 -10.19 7.10 -18.73
C GLU A 530 -11.14 8.18 -18.20
N HIS A 531 -11.95 7.91 -17.18
CA HIS A 531 -13.00 8.79 -16.70
C HIS A 531 -12.55 9.62 -15.49
N TYR A 532 -11.79 9.00 -14.57
CA TYR A 532 -11.40 9.63 -13.30
C TYR A 532 -9.93 10.03 -13.26
N HIS A 533 -9.19 9.83 -14.38
CA HIS A 533 -7.87 10.39 -14.66
C HIS A 533 -6.77 9.97 -13.68
N THR A 534 -6.80 8.72 -13.19
CA THR A 534 -5.63 8.20 -12.48
C THR A 534 -4.43 8.08 -13.45
N ASP A 535 -3.22 8.25 -12.94
CA ASP A 535 -1.99 8.27 -13.75
C ASP A 535 -1.68 6.94 -14.43
N GLY A 536 -2.13 5.83 -13.85
CA GLY A 536 -1.95 4.50 -14.43
C GLY A 536 -2.75 3.43 -13.72
N TRP A 537 -2.87 2.26 -14.37
CA TRP A 537 -3.66 1.13 -13.82
C TRP A 537 -3.17 0.63 -12.47
N GLU A 538 -1.90 0.87 -12.12
CA GLU A 538 -1.34 0.51 -10.84
C GLU A 538 -1.68 1.51 -9.74
N ARG A 539 -2.07 2.72 -10.11
CA ARG A 539 -2.29 3.86 -9.22
C ARG A 539 -3.71 3.92 -8.63
N GLY A 540 -4.27 2.78 -8.27
CA GLY A 540 -5.59 2.70 -7.66
C GLY A 540 -6.75 2.56 -8.63
N ALA A 541 -6.50 2.35 -9.94
CA ALA A 541 -7.52 2.18 -10.97
C ALA A 541 -8.29 0.85 -10.82
N THR A 542 -8.96 0.67 -9.70
CA THR A 542 -9.64 -0.60 -9.37
C THR A 542 -10.77 -0.92 -10.35
N LEU A 543 -11.45 0.10 -10.89
CA LEU A 543 -12.52 -0.11 -11.89
C LEU A 543 -11.97 -0.65 -13.22
N ASP A 544 -10.74 -0.29 -13.60
CA ASP A 544 -10.07 -0.87 -14.77
C ASP A 544 -9.54 -2.29 -14.52
N THR A 545 -9.24 -2.62 -13.26
CA THR A 545 -8.53 -3.86 -12.92
C THR A 545 -9.41 -4.94 -12.33
N VAL A 546 -10.59 -4.59 -11.80
CA VAL A 546 -11.51 -5.55 -11.17
C VAL A 546 -11.94 -6.69 -12.10
N ASP A 547 -11.99 -6.44 -13.40
CA ASP A 547 -12.37 -7.43 -14.42
C ASP A 547 -11.18 -8.16 -15.06
N ARG A 548 -9.95 -7.95 -14.57
CA ARG A 548 -8.78 -8.70 -15.06
C ARG A 548 -9.00 -10.20 -14.95
N PRO A 549 -8.50 -11.01 -15.89
CA PRO A 549 -8.58 -12.47 -15.80
C PRO A 549 -7.94 -12.97 -14.51
N ILE A 550 -8.66 -13.83 -13.79
CA ILE A 550 -8.23 -14.44 -12.52
C ILE A 550 -8.37 -15.96 -12.53
N THR A 551 -8.80 -16.52 -13.66
CA THR A 551 -8.94 -17.96 -13.90
C THR A 551 -8.46 -18.32 -15.30
N ASP A 552 -8.30 -19.62 -15.56
CA ASP A 552 -7.91 -20.15 -16.87
C ASP A 552 -9.04 -20.11 -17.92
N LYS A 553 -10.21 -19.54 -17.61
CA LYS A 553 -11.41 -19.61 -18.49
C LYS A 553 -11.14 -19.10 -19.90
N LEU A 554 -10.59 -17.89 -20.01
CA LEU A 554 -10.33 -17.27 -21.32
C LEU A 554 -9.20 -18.00 -22.08
N TRP A 555 -8.18 -18.42 -21.35
CA TRP A 555 -7.12 -19.25 -21.95
C TRP A 555 -7.68 -20.57 -22.49
N LEU A 556 -8.49 -21.28 -21.73
CA LEU A 556 -9.11 -22.53 -22.14
C LEU A 556 -10.00 -22.34 -23.37
N LEU A 557 -10.76 -21.25 -23.42
CA LEU A 557 -11.59 -20.87 -24.57
C LEU A 557 -10.73 -20.64 -25.84
N ASN A 558 -9.59 -19.95 -25.70
CA ASN A 558 -8.64 -19.74 -26.79
C ASN A 558 -8.02 -21.07 -27.26
N ARG A 559 -7.69 -21.98 -26.33
CA ARG A 559 -7.16 -23.31 -26.69
C ARG A 559 -8.21 -24.21 -27.37
N ILE A 560 -9.46 -24.12 -26.98
CA ILE A 560 -10.58 -24.77 -27.69
C ILE A 560 -10.69 -24.27 -29.13
N SER A 561 -10.61 -22.95 -29.34
CA SER A 561 -10.65 -22.34 -30.67
C SER A 561 -9.43 -22.79 -31.53
N TYR A 562 -8.26 -22.93 -30.91
CA TYR A 562 -7.09 -23.50 -31.57
C TYR A 562 -7.32 -24.96 -31.93
N CYS A 563 -7.89 -25.80 -31.04
CA CYS A 563 -8.25 -27.19 -31.29
C CYS A 563 -9.18 -27.32 -32.52
N GLU A 564 -10.19 -26.46 -32.63
CA GLU A 564 -11.12 -26.42 -33.78
C GLU A 564 -10.40 -26.18 -35.12
N SER A 565 -9.24 -25.48 -35.10
CA SER A 565 -8.43 -25.24 -36.31
C SER A 565 -7.53 -26.39 -36.72
N LEU A 566 -7.35 -27.42 -35.87
CA LEU A 566 -6.53 -28.57 -36.14
C LEU A 566 -7.30 -29.61 -37.01
N PRO A 567 -6.59 -30.43 -37.79
CA PRO A 567 -7.16 -31.60 -38.45
C PRO A 567 -7.91 -32.49 -37.41
N GLU A 568 -9.05 -33.05 -37.80
CA GLU A 568 -9.92 -33.83 -36.92
C GLU A 568 -9.18 -35.01 -36.22
N ASN A 569 -8.24 -35.65 -36.92
CA ASN A 569 -7.42 -36.72 -36.38
C ASN A 569 -6.39 -36.26 -35.31
N GLU A 570 -6.10 -34.98 -35.22
CA GLU A 570 -5.14 -34.41 -34.24
C GLU A 570 -5.83 -33.84 -33.00
N GLN A 571 -7.13 -33.53 -33.09
CA GLN A 571 -7.89 -32.87 -32.02
C GLN A 571 -7.91 -33.66 -30.71
N SER A 572 -8.14 -34.99 -30.78
CA SER A 572 -8.17 -35.85 -29.59
C SER A 572 -6.82 -35.91 -28.87
N GLY A 573 -5.72 -35.95 -29.60
CA GLY A 573 -4.37 -35.90 -29.05
C GLY A 573 -4.06 -34.56 -28.38
N PHE A 574 -4.47 -33.46 -29.00
CA PHE A 574 -4.33 -32.14 -28.46
C PHE A 574 -5.15 -31.97 -27.15
N ILE A 575 -6.41 -32.40 -27.15
CA ILE A 575 -7.27 -32.32 -25.94
C ILE A 575 -6.63 -33.11 -24.78
N THR A 576 -6.06 -34.28 -25.05
CA THR A 576 -5.37 -35.07 -24.03
C THR A 576 -4.19 -34.32 -23.45
N ARG A 577 -3.37 -33.66 -24.26
CA ARG A 577 -2.23 -32.85 -23.80
C ARG A 577 -2.72 -31.61 -23.01
N LEU A 578 -3.76 -30.95 -23.51
CA LEU A 578 -4.37 -29.76 -22.87
C LEU A 578 -4.88 -30.09 -21.46
N LEU A 579 -5.65 -31.17 -21.32
CA LEU A 579 -6.21 -31.57 -20.02
C LEU A 579 -5.16 -32.05 -19.01
N ASN A 580 -3.99 -32.49 -19.49
CA ASN A 580 -2.89 -32.95 -18.66
C ASN A 580 -1.70 -31.97 -18.58
N ARG A 581 -1.89 -30.70 -18.98
CA ARG A 581 -0.80 -29.71 -19.05
C ARG A 581 -0.01 -29.64 -17.75
N ASN A 582 -0.70 -29.52 -16.64
CA ASN A 582 -0.10 -29.36 -15.31
C ASN A 582 -0.02 -30.67 -14.51
N SER A 583 -0.33 -31.80 -15.14
CA SER A 583 -0.31 -33.10 -14.46
C SER A 583 1.12 -33.54 -14.17
N VAL A 584 1.36 -33.89 -12.91
CA VAL A 584 2.61 -34.43 -12.41
C VAL A 584 2.35 -35.72 -11.62
N LYS A 585 3.32 -36.63 -11.59
CA LYS A 585 3.28 -37.84 -10.75
C LYS A 585 3.67 -37.49 -9.31
N SER A 586 3.51 -38.47 -8.41
CA SER A 586 3.84 -38.28 -6.98
C SER A 586 5.32 -37.99 -6.71
N ASP A 587 6.20 -38.30 -7.66
CA ASP A 587 7.64 -38.04 -7.63
C ASP A 587 8.08 -36.99 -8.68
N GLU A 588 7.15 -36.17 -9.10
CA GLU A 588 7.35 -35.03 -10.00
C GLU A 588 6.79 -33.77 -9.33
N TYR A 589 7.12 -32.60 -9.84
CA TYR A 589 6.75 -31.33 -9.23
C TYR A 589 6.31 -30.31 -10.28
N TYR A 590 5.25 -29.56 -9.96
CA TYR A 590 4.79 -28.40 -10.71
C TYR A 590 4.57 -27.24 -9.77
N TYR A 591 5.00 -26.06 -10.19
CA TYR A 591 4.79 -24.82 -9.49
C TYR A 591 4.42 -23.71 -10.46
N SER A 592 3.46 -22.87 -10.07
CA SER A 592 3.10 -21.62 -10.76
C SER A 592 3.10 -20.47 -9.77
N VAL A 593 3.80 -19.38 -10.09
CA VAL A 593 3.80 -18.17 -9.26
C VAL A 593 2.41 -17.58 -9.05
N ALA A 594 1.47 -17.85 -9.95
CA ALA A 594 0.09 -17.39 -9.85
C ALA A 594 -0.78 -18.17 -8.86
N LEU A 595 -0.45 -19.46 -8.62
CA LEU A 595 -1.36 -20.40 -7.96
C LEU A 595 -0.89 -20.83 -6.58
N HIS A 596 0.29 -20.42 -6.15
CA HIS A 596 0.89 -20.86 -4.91
C HIS A 596 1.39 -19.69 -4.06
N GLU A 597 1.28 -19.86 -2.78
CA GLU A 597 1.89 -19.04 -1.77
C GLU A 597 3.42 -19.13 -1.88
N LEU A 598 4.08 -18.01 -2.10
CA LEU A 598 5.51 -18.00 -2.39
C LEU A 598 6.39 -18.57 -1.28
N VAL A 599 5.95 -18.49 -0.02
CA VAL A 599 6.74 -18.92 1.14
C VAL A 599 6.35 -20.29 1.67
N SER A 600 5.09 -20.69 1.61
CA SER A 600 4.63 -22.00 2.10
C SER A 600 5.35 -23.19 1.44
N LEU A 601 5.93 -22.97 0.27
CA LEU A 601 6.71 -23.94 -0.48
C LEU A 601 8.23 -23.82 -0.26
N GLY A 602 8.68 -22.98 0.68
CA GLY A 602 10.11 -22.74 0.90
C GLY A 602 10.79 -21.97 -0.23
N VAL A 603 10.03 -21.20 -1.00
CA VAL A 603 10.54 -20.31 -2.04
C VAL A 603 11.19 -19.10 -1.38
N LYS A 604 12.42 -18.81 -1.79
CA LYS A 604 13.12 -17.55 -1.45
C LYS A 604 13.45 -16.82 -2.72
N GLN A 605 13.28 -15.53 -2.69
CA GLN A 605 13.45 -14.69 -3.87
C GLN A 605 14.14 -13.36 -3.51
N ASP A 606 14.87 -12.85 -4.49
CA ASP A 606 15.26 -11.47 -4.58
C ASP A 606 14.70 -10.93 -5.90
N GLY A 607 13.60 -10.19 -5.83
CA GLY A 607 12.88 -9.71 -6.99
C GLY A 607 11.46 -9.27 -6.70
N GLU A 608 10.78 -8.85 -7.74
CA GLU A 608 9.43 -8.30 -7.67
C GLU A 608 8.41 -9.24 -8.32
N PHE A 609 7.26 -9.40 -7.66
CA PHE A 609 6.12 -10.10 -8.22
C PHE A 609 5.38 -9.19 -9.22
N TYR A 610 5.17 -9.70 -10.43
CA TYR A 610 4.41 -9.02 -11.47
C TYR A 610 3.21 -9.85 -11.90
N ILE A 611 2.13 -9.13 -12.21
CA ILE A 611 0.97 -9.71 -12.87
C ILE A 611 1.16 -9.55 -14.37
N ASN A 612 0.78 -10.57 -15.14
CA ASN A 612 1.02 -10.63 -16.59
C ASN A 612 0.37 -9.49 -17.41
N PHE A 613 -0.42 -8.63 -16.81
CA PHE A 613 -1.12 -7.55 -17.50
C PHE A 613 -0.59 -6.16 -17.14
N GLN A 614 0.61 -6.09 -16.59
CA GLN A 614 1.18 -4.83 -16.16
C GLN A 614 1.72 -4.00 -17.32
N GLY A 615 1.60 -2.68 -17.17
CA GLY A 615 2.15 -1.67 -18.07
C GLY A 615 1.18 -1.22 -19.15
N ASP A 616 0.42 -2.13 -19.74
CA ASP A 616 -0.57 -1.82 -20.77
C ASP A 616 -2.00 -2.02 -20.25
N ARG A 617 -2.95 -1.46 -20.96
CA ARG A 617 -4.37 -1.62 -20.66
C ARG A 617 -4.71 -3.10 -20.44
N PRO A 618 -5.46 -3.46 -19.38
CA PRO A 618 -5.88 -4.83 -19.15
C PRO A 618 -6.60 -5.36 -20.37
N THR A 619 -6.01 -6.35 -21.03
CA THR A 619 -6.66 -7.01 -22.16
C THR A 619 -7.28 -8.29 -21.67
N ASN A 620 -8.57 -8.50 -21.94
CA ASN A 620 -9.28 -9.74 -21.59
C ASN A 620 -9.01 -10.84 -22.63
N ASN A 621 -7.77 -11.00 -23.08
CA ASN A 621 -7.39 -11.95 -24.13
C ASN A 621 -6.98 -13.34 -23.62
N GLY A 622 -7.05 -13.58 -22.31
CA GLY A 622 -6.80 -14.89 -21.72
C GLY A 622 -5.37 -15.38 -21.87
N SER A 623 -4.46 -14.74 -21.17
CA SER A 623 -3.06 -15.16 -21.12
C SER A 623 -2.83 -16.26 -20.10
N LEU A 624 -1.93 -17.19 -20.41
CA LEU A 624 -1.36 -18.14 -19.47
C LEU A 624 0.14 -18.29 -19.77
N PRO A 625 1.03 -18.09 -18.82
CA PRO A 625 0.81 -17.81 -17.38
C PRO A 625 0.19 -16.44 -17.08
N MET A 626 -0.56 -16.34 -15.97
CA MET A 626 -1.23 -15.09 -15.56
C MET A 626 -0.35 -14.15 -14.75
N SER A 627 0.74 -14.66 -14.21
CA SER A 627 1.68 -13.87 -13.40
C SER A 627 3.10 -14.34 -13.60
N MET A 628 4.04 -13.49 -13.20
CA MET A 628 5.46 -13.73 -13.28
C MET A 628 6.17 -13.11 -12.09
N LEU A 629 7.32 -13.70 -11.73
CA LEU A 629 8.24 -13.14 -10.77
C LEU A 629 9.45 -12.63 -11.53
N LYS A 630 9.73 -11.33 -11.42
CA LYS A 630 10.97 -10.74 -11.95
C LYS A 630 12.08 -10.88 -10.93
N VAL A 631 13.07 -11.68 -11.28
CA VAL A 631 14.22 -12.01 -10.45
C VAL A 631 15.39 -11.16 -10.90
N TYR A 632 15.96 -10.36 -10.00
CA TYR A 632 17.09 -9.47 -10.28
C TYR A 632 18.43 -10.05 -9.86
N ASP A 633 18.46 -10.95 -8.88
CA ASP A 633 19.65 -11.60 -8.36
C ASP A 633 19.45 -13.10 -8.28
N HIS A 634 18.57 -13.58 -7.43
CA HIS A 634 18.35 -15.01 -7.29
C HIS A 634 16.89 -15.39 -6.98
N PHE A 635 16.55 -16.63 -7.36
CA PHE A 635 15.33 -17.31 -7.00
C PHE A 635 15.67 -18.73 -6.54
N SER A 636 15.25 -19.10 -5.35
CA SER A 636 15.51 -20.45 -4.81
C SER A 636 14.25 -21.08 -4.26
N PHE A 637 14.17 -22.41 -4.41
CA PHE A 637 13.12 -23.20 -3.79
C PHE A 637 13.58 -24.63 -3.53
N ARG A 638 12.89 -25.30 -2.62
CA ARG A 638 13.12 -26.71 -2.31
C ARG A 638 11.99 -27.57 -2.86
N ALA A 639 12.31 -28.50 -3.75
CA ALA A 639 11.38 -29.52 -4.20
C ALA A 639 11.65 -30.84 -3.46
N ASN A 640 10.60 -31.38 -2.80
CA ASN A 640 10.65 -32.71 -2.19
C ASN A 640 9.92 -33.71 -3.11
N LEU A 641 10.67 -34.62 -3.67
CA LEU A 641 10.20 -35.60 -4.66
C LEU A 641 9.97 -37.00 -4.06
N GLY A 642 9.95 -37.10 -2.72
CA GLY A 642 9.45 -38.29 -2.01
C GLY A 642 10.36 -39.53 -2.01
N GLY A 643 11.65 -39.42 -2.27
CA GLY A 643 12.55 -40.56 -2.18
C GLY A 643 13.87 -40.43 -2.93
N PHE A 644 14.65 -41.51 -2.97
CA PHE A 644 15.86 -41.56 -3.80
C PHE A 644 15.51 -41.61 -5.27
N SER A 645 16.14 -40.76 -6.08
CA SER A 645 16.01 -40.82 -7.50
C SER A 645 17.00 -41.86 -8.08
N ASP A 646 16.50 -42.76 -8.90
CA ASP A 646 17.27 -43.72 -9.68
C ASP A 646 17.43 -43.32 -11.16
N CYS A 647 16.89 -42.18 -11.53
CA CYS A 647 16.95 -41.62 -12.88
C CYS A 647 17.21 -40.11 -12.86
N ASP A 648 17.64 -39.60 -14.00
CA ASP A 648 17.74 -38.17 -14.23
C ASP A 648 16.37 -37.51 -14.26
N TYR A 649 16.36 -36.22 -13.98
CA TYR A 649 15.18 -35.35 -14.10
C TYR A 649 15.42 -34.22 -15.09
N SER A 650 14.35 -33.61 -15.53
CA SER A 650 14.34 -32.36 -16.28
C SER A 650 13.67 -31.27 -15.49
N LEU A 651 14.31 -30.10 -15.40
CA LEU A 651 13.72 -28.87 -14.95
C LEU A 651 13.26 -28.07 -16.18
N THR A 652 11.95 -27.91 -16.36
CA THR A 652 11.41 -27.01 -17.38
C THR A 652 10.93 -25.74 -16.70
N VAL A 653 11.46 -24.61 -17.13
CA VAL A 653 11.06 -23.28 -16.63
C VAL A 653 10.31 -22.55 -17.74
N ILE A 654 9.18 -21.94 -17.40
CA ILE A 654 8.42 -21.06 -18.27
C ILE A 654 8.83 -19.63 -17.97
N TYR A 655 9.33 -18.96 -18.99
CA TYR A 655 9.79 -17.59 -18.95
C TYR A 655 8.91 -16.68 -19.83
N LYS A 656 8.91 -15.40 -19.55
CA LYS A 656 8.46 -14.38 -20.49
C LYS A 656 9.61 -13.99 -21.42
N ASP A 657 9.28 -13.67 -22.67
CA ASP A 657 10.26 -13.34 -23.71
C ASP A 657 10.98 -12.03 -23.44
N HIS A 658 12.31 -12.08 -23.42
CA HIS A 658 13.20 -10.95 -23.25
C HIS A 658 14.38 -10.99 -24.21
N SER A 659 14.96 -9.82 -24.47
CA SER A 659 16.27 -9.72 -25.13
C SER A 659 17.32 -10.43 -24.27
N THR A 660 18.02 -11.38 -24.88
CA THR A 660 19.13 -12.13 -24.26
C THR A 660 20.49 -11.49 -24.47
N GLU A 661 20.53 -10.26 -25.04
CA GLU A 661 21.78 -9.56 -25.26
C GLU A 661 22.47 -9.20 -23.93
N ASN A 662 23.67 -9.69 -23.75
CA ASN A 662 24.52 -9.48 -22.58
C ASN A 662 23.90 -9.95 -21.25
N THR A 663 23.17 -11.08 -21.28
CA THR A 663 22.62 -11.70 -20.08
C THR A 663 23.41 -12.96 -19.69
N HIS A 664 23.50 -13.24 -18.39
CA HIS A 664 24.17 -14.43 -17.86
C HIS A 664 23.34 -15.07 -16.75
N GLN A 665 23.03 -16.34 -16.91
CA GLN A 665 22.23 -17.12 -15.98
C GLN A 665 22.98 -18.36 -15.49
N ARG A 666 22.87 -18.62 -14.21
CA ARG A 666 23.33 -19.86 -13.59
C ARG A 666 22.20 -20.56 -12.84
N ILE A 667 22.05 -21.85 -13.08
CA ILE A 667 21.09 -22.70 -12.38
C ILE A 667 21.87 -23.80 -11.65
N THR A 668 21.59 -23.96 -10.36
CA THR A 668 22.19 -25.03 -9.56
C THR A 668 21.11 -25.89 -8.92
N ALA A 669 21.43 -27.16 -8.66
CA ALA A 669 20.64 -28.10 -7.88
C ALA A 669 21.51 -28.69 -6.78
N ASN A 670 21.13 -28.50 -5.51
CA ASN A 670 21.91 -28.91 -4.34
C ASN A 670 23.38 -28.42 -4.40
N GLY A 671 23.59 -27.21 -4.95
CA GLY A 671 24.91 -26.61 -5.10
C GLY A 671 25.71 -27.08 -6.34
N PHE A 672 25.23 -28.06 -7.10
CA PHE A 672 25.84 -28.48 -8.35
C PHE A 672 25.29 -27.71 -9.55
N THR A 673 26.16 -27.26 -10.44
CA THR A 673 25.76 -26.49 -11.61
C THR A 673 24.98 -27.35 -12.61
N VAL A 674 23.73 -27.01 -12.86
CA VAL A 674 22.86 -27.61 -13.87
C VAL A 674 23.04 -26.88 -15.20
N TYR A 675 23.12 -25.58 -15.17
CA TYR A 675 23.33 -24.72 -16.34
C TYR A 675 24.11 -23.47 -15.96
N GLU A 676 24.98 -23.03 -16.85
CA GLU A 676 25.65 -21.73 -16.77
C GLU A 676 25.93 -21.23 -18.20
N GLY A 677 25.49 -19.99 -18.47
CA GLY A 677 25.65 -19.37 -19.79
C GLY A 677 24.66 -18.25 -20.03
N THR A 678 24.41 -17.92 -21.29
CA THR A 678 23.43 -16.91 -21.68
C THR A 678 22.06 -17.29 -21.12
N SER A 679 21.30 -16.31 -20.60
CA SER A 679 19.98 -16.55 -20.05
C SER A 679 19.08 -17.29 -21.02
N PHE A 680 18.26 -18.20 -20.49
CA PHE A 680 17.32 -19.04 -21.25
C PHE A 680 17.96 -20.09 -22.20
N GLY A 681 19.21 -20.49 -21.98
CA GLY A 681 19.94 -21.39 -22.86
C GLY A 681 19.58 -22.87 -22.77
N GLY A 682 18.48 -23.23 -22.10
CA GLY A 682 17.97 -24.60 -22.06
C GLY A 682 17.35 -25.07 -23.38
N GLU A 683 17.03 -26.37 -23.45
CA GLU A 683 16.36 -26.94 -24.61
C GLU A 683 14.93 -26.41 -24.77
N ARG A 684 14.58 -25.95 -25.98
CA ARG A 684 13.26 -25.35 -26.29
C ARG A 684 12.27 -26.41 -26.74
N ASN A 685 11.03 -26.33 -26.22
CA ASN A 685 9.93 -27.17 -26.70
C ASN A 685 8.91 -26.31 -27.45
N SER A 686 9.21 -25.99 -28.70
CA SER A 686 8.39 -25.11 -29.54
C SER A 686 6.96 -25.65 -29.78
N GLN A 687 6.73 -26.96 -29.73
CA GLN A 687 5.36 -27.50 -29.82
C GLN A 687 4.57 -27.20 -28.54
N PHE A 688 5.15 -27.46 -27.39
CA PHE A 688 4.53 -27.14 -26.10
C PHE A 688 4.25 -25.61 -25.99
N ASP A 689 5.22 -24.79 -26.37
CA ASP A 689 5.08 -23.34 -26.34
C ASP A 689 3.89 -22.87 -27.18
N LYS A 690 3.81 -23.31 -28.42
CA LYS A 690 2.70 -22.97 -29.35
C LYS A 690 1.34 -23.48 -28.88
N GLU A 691 1.29 -24.70 -28.34
CA GLU A 691 0.02 -25.32 -27.95
C GLU A 691 -0.48 -24.87 -26.58
N MET A 692 0.41 -24.57 -25.61
CA MET A 692 0.09 -24.45 -24.19
C MET A 692 0.34 -23.08 -23.60
N LEU A 693 1.14 -22.23 -24.25
CA LEU A 693 1.46 -20.91 -23.75
C LEU A 693 0.81 -19.80 -24.60
N SER A 694 0.66 -18.65 -24.00
CA SER A 694 0.29 -17.42 -24.71
C SER A 694 1.49 -16.83 -25.44
N GLU A 695 1.24 -15.91 -26.37
CA GLU A 695 2.30 -15.19 -27.08
C GLU A 695 3.22 -14.45 -26.10
N GLY A 696 4.52 -14.43 -26.37
CA GLY A 696 5.52 -13.82 -25.51
C GLY A 696 6.00 -14.71 -24.35
N PHE A 697 5.55 -15.96 -24.27
CA PHE A 697 6.06 -16.94 -23.29
C PHE A 697 6.70 -18.14 -23.97
N PHE A 698 7.67 -18.73 -23.29
CA PHE A 698 8.37 -19.91 -23.80
C PHE A 698 8.92 -20.80 -22.68
N SER A 699 9.17 -22.07 -23.03
CA SER A 699 9.80 -23.02 -22.13
C SER A 699 11.28 -23.19 -22.42
N ALA A 700 12.08 -23.39 -21.36
CA ALA A 700 13.46 -23.86 -21.46
C ALA A 700 13.67 -25.02 -20.49
N THR A 701 14.23 -26.13 -20.98
CA THR A 701 14.39 -27.35 -20.22
C THR A 701 15.87 -27.65 -19.97
N TYR A 702 16.21 -27.98 -18.74
CA TYR A 702 17.54 -28.28 -18.25
C TYR A 702 17.57 -29.68 -17.65
N ARG A 703 18.61 -30.49 -17.97
CA ARG A 703 18.78 -31.82 -17.40
C ARG A 703 19.39 -31.75 -16.01
N ILE A 704 18.80 -32.44 -15.03
CA ILE A 704 19.31 -32.62 -13.69
C ILE A 704 19.76 -34.05 -13.51
N PRO A 705 21.07 -34.34 -13.45
CA PRO A 705 21.59 -35.69 -13.22
C PRO A 705 21.12 -36.23 -11.86
N LYS A 706 20.88 -37.52 -11.80
CA LYS A 706 20.44 -38.21 -10.57
C LYS A 706 21.43 -38.05 -9.40
N GLU A 707 22.70 -37.87 -9.72
CA GLU A 707 23.77 -37.65 -8.74
C GLU A 707 23.64 -36.33 -7.97
N PHE A 708 22.81 -35.38 -8.44
CA PHE A 708 22.57 -34.12 -7.80
C PHE A 708 21.50 -34.18 -6.69
N PHE A 709 20.78 -35.30 -6.59
CA PHE A 709 19.77 -35.49 -5.57
C PHE A 709 20.38 -35.80 -4.21
N ILE A 710 19.85 -35.20 -3.15
CA ILE A 710 20.21 -35.49 -1.78
C ILE A 710 18.94 -35.90 -1.03
N ASN A 711 18.84 -37.18 -0.68
CA ASN A 711 17.70 -37.74 0.06
C ASN A 711 16.32 -37.42 -0.57
N GLY A 712 16.24 -37.46 -1.91
CA GLY A 712 14.99 -37.17 -2.63
C GLY A 712 14.59 -35.69 -2.66
N THR A 713 15.47 -34.77 -2.27
CA THR A 713 15.23 -33.34 -2.35
C THR A 713 16.14 -32.67 -3.36
N LEU A 714 15.62 -31.58 -3.94
CA LEU A 714 16.36 -30.64 -4.77
C LEU A 714 16.23 -29.26 -4.19
N ASP A 715 17.34 -28.67 -3.75
CA ASP A 715 17.46 -27.25 -3.51
C ASP A 715 17.90 -26.58 -4.81
N LEU A 716 16.97 -25.94 -5.48
CA LEU A 716 17.20 -25.27 -6.74
C LEU A 716 17.49 -23.78 -6.49
N LEU A 717 18.48 -23.27 -7.22
CA LEU A 717 18.85 -21.86 -7.21
C LEU A 717 19.01 -21.39 -8.65
N ILE A 718 18.28 -20.36 -9.04
CA ILE A 718 18.38 -19.68 -10.33
C ILE A 718 18.93 -18.29 -10.05
N ILE A 719 20.07 -17.97 -10.65
CA ILE A 719 20.76 -16.69 -10.50
C ILE A 719 20.77 -15.99 -11.86
N GLU A 720 20.44 -14.71 -11.86
CA GLU A 720 20.58 -13.81 -13.00
C GLU A 720 21.49 -12.66 -12.62
N GLU A 721 22.60 -12.51 -13.31
CA GLU A 721 23.66 -11.56 -12.89
C GLU A 721 23.55 -10.19 -13.59
N THR A 722 22.61 -9.99 -14.51
CA THR A 722 22.68 -8.82 -15.42
C THR A 722 21.44 -7.94 -15.51
N LYS A 723 20.28 -8.48 -15.91
CA LYS A 723 19.10 -7.66 -16.25
C LYS A 723 17.80 -8.07 -15.56
N GLY A 724 17.82 -9.16 -14.81
CA GLY A 724 16.62 -9.81 -14.31
C GLY A 724 15.96 -10.70 -15.36
N ILE A 725 15.29 -11.73 -14.89
CA ILE A 725 14.49 -12.67 -15.68
C ILE A 725 13.09 -12.77 -15.11
N GLU A 726 12.11 -12.99 -15.98
CA GLU A 726 10.72 -13.19 -15.56
C GLU A 726 10.37 -14.66 -15.59
N ILE A 727 10.20 -15.26 -14.40
CA ILE A 727 9.85 -16.67 -14.19
C ILE A 727 8.35 -16.76 -13.90
N CYS A 728 7.66 -17.69 -14.55
CA CYS A 728 6.21 -17.85 -14.41
C CYS A 728 5.82 -19.19 -13.79
N GLU A 729 6.37 -20.28 -14.32
CA GLU A 729 6.06 -21.65 -13.92
C GLU A 729 7.30 -22.52 -14.04
N PHE A 730 7.33 -23.65 -13.34
CA PHE A 730 8.32 -24.69 -13.58
C PHE A 730 7.80 -26.09 -13.27
N PHE A 731 8.38 -27.05 -13.99
CA PHE A 731 8.12 -28.47 -13.85
C PHE A 731 9.42 -29.18 -13.54
N ILE A 732 9.39 -30.13 -12.62
CA ILE A 732 10.47 -31.09 -12.40
C ILE A 732 9.88 -32.46 -12.69
N LYS A 733 10.30 -33.06 -13.81
CA LYS A 733 9.79 -34.37 -14.28
C LYS A 733 10.92 -35.32 -14.52
N LYS A 734 10.66 -36.64 -14.42
CA LYS A 734 11.63 -37.65 -14.81
C LYS A 734 12.04 -37.48 -16.27
N ALA A 735 13.35 -37.47 -16.53
CA ALA A 735 13.86 -37.42 -17.89
C ALA A 735 13.41 -38.65 -18.65
N GLN A 736 12.92 -38.47 -19.87
CA GLN A 736 12.47 -39.56 -20.75
C GLN A 736 13.66 -40.24 -21.40
#